data_ccbf6692056c2ae075f0db4389802334
#
_entry.id   ccbf6692056c2ae075f0db4389802334
#
_cell.length_a   1.000
_cell.length_b   1.000
_cell.length_c   1.000
_cell.angle_alpha   90.00
_cell.angle_beta   90.00
_cell.angle_gamma   90.00
#
_symmetry.space_group_name_H-M   'P 1'
#
loop_
_entity.id
_entity.type
_entity.pdbx_description
1 polymer ?
#
loop_
_entity_poly.entity_id
_entity_poly.type
_entity_poly.pdbx_seq_one_letter_code
_entity_poly.pdbx_strand_id
1 'polypeptide(L)'
;MRSPQLAGLLTATLVFQLAAEETIAPLGTYTAIERRHWAFQKRTTPEVPRFTEAVDSAWAQGPVDAFVLSRLKKAGLRPAPEADRRTLIRRASFSLLGLPPTPEAVEAFVVDRSPNAWEKVVDRLLASPAYGERWGQHWLDVVRYAETDGFEYDTHRNGAWRFRDYVIQSLNADKPYDKFVLEQLAGDEIAPEAETMRVAAGLQRMGPLRKNAGNQEVASSRNEVLTEMTNVVGAAFLGVTLGCARCHDHKFDPFRQSDYYRIQSYFSATHEKDIPLATSAEQAAWQEKAKGAEAEMKALKAALKDKAKTEEEKAVLEKKLEAATDKLPPALPALYSVANDFAKVSPINLLERGEHDRRKDKVGARPLGILLPEGTPERPTLPENPRTKLGEWVVDPENPLTARVMANRIWSWQFGRGLVATPNDFGKMGLRPSHPELLDYLANQFVAGGWRMKPMHRMLLLSNTWRQSFDSPQAKEAEAQDPENKLLWHWGRRRLEAEELRDSLLQVAGQLNPKAGGPSVIVPVDPELVQFLYKPSQWAITPDPAEHNRRSVYLMAKRNLRLPMMETFDAPDLQISCARRESSTHAPQALELTNGDLAARMATAFAARLEAEAKGDRNKMIERAWLLTTSRMPTAKERAIAAQYLTEGQPLREFALAVLNLNAFLYVE
;
A
#
# COMPACT_ATOMS: atom_id res chain seq x y z
N MET A 1 -9.54 -61.11 75.34
CA MET A 1 -10.32 -59.94 75.77
C MET A 1 -10.13 -58.82 74.79
N ARG A 2 -11.16 -58.50 74.13
CA ARG A 2 -11.59 -57.34 73.35
C ARG A 2 -10.55 -56.32 72.81
N SER A 3 -10.30 -56.32 71.51
CA SER A 3 -9.76 -55.20 70.75
C SER A 3 -10.83 -54.09 70.52
N PRO A 4 -10.49 -52.83 70.45
CA PRO A 4 -11.33 -51.83 69.80
C PRO A 4 -10.86 -51.50 68.36
N GLN A 5 -11.82 -51.49 67.49
CA GLN A 5 -11.66 -51.03 66.12
C GLN A 5 -11.49 -49.49 66.02
N LEU A 6 -10.50 -49.04 65.31
CA LEU A 6 -10.39 -47.63 64.89
C LEU A 6 -11.17 -47.45 63.57
N ALA A 7 -12.21 -46.61 63.61
CA ALA A 7 -12.90 -46.11 62.44
C ALA A 7 -12.17 -44.88 61.94
N GLY A 8 -11.60 -44.98 60.72
CA GLY A 8 -11.00 -43.81 60.04
C GLY A 8 -12.09 -43.00 59.34
N LEU A 9 -12.25 -41.74 59.74
CA LEU A 9 -13.05 -40.74 59.00
C LEU A 9 -12.19 -40.21 57.84
N LEU A 10 -12.59 -40.53 56.60
CA LEU A 10 -12.13 -39.82 55.42
C LEU A 10 -12.94 -38.54 55.27
N THR A 11 -12.34 -37.40 55.56
CA THR A 11 -12.85 -36.07 55.19
C THR A 11 -12.47 -35.75 53.76
N ALA A 12 -13.44 -35.87 52.85
CA ALA A 12 -13.31 -35.39 51.49
C ALA A 12 -13.39 -33.84 51.49
N THR A 13 -12.24 -33.18 51.30
CA THR A 13 -12.19 -31.72 51.07
C THR A 13 -12.63 -31.46 49.63
N LEU A 14 -13.89 -31.03 49.44
CA LEU A 14 -14.35 -30.45 48.19
C LEU A 14 -13.63 -29.08 47.99
N VAL A 15 -12.64 -29.04 47.13
CA VAL A 15 -12.10 -27.78 46.63
C VAL A 15 -13.10 -27.22 45.60
N PHE A 16 -13.96 -26.32 46.04
CA PHE A 16 -14.69 -25.45 45.15
C PHE A 16 -13.68 -24.50 44.49
N GLN A 17 -13.28 -24.76 43.26
CA GLN A 17 -12.71 -23.74 42.41
C GLN A 17 -13.83 -22.73 42.14
N LEU A 18 -13.88 -21.65 42.87
CA LEU A 18 -14.59 -20.44 42.48
C LEU A 18 -13.96 -20.00 41.16
N ALA A 19 -14.67 -20.23 40.04
CA ALA A 19 -14.39 -19.53 38.81
C ALA A 19 -14.50 -18.04 39.17
N ALA A 20 -13.39 -17.30 39.12
CA ALA A 20 -13.42 -15.85 39.25
C ALA A 20 -14.41 -15.33 38.21
N GLU A 21 -15.43 -14.58 38.67
CA GLU A 21 -16.33 -13.88 37.72
C GLU A 21 -15.48 -13.06 36.79
N GLU A 22 -15.63 -13.29 35.46
CA GLU A 22 -14.95 -12.51 34.43
C GLU A 22 -15.42 -11.05 34.57
N THR A 23 -14.51 -10.18 34.99
CA THR A 23 -14.78 -8.72 35.08
C THR A 23 -14.75 -8.12 33.68
N ILE A 24 -15.65 -7.15 33.44
CA ILE A 24 -15.71 -6.41 32.17
C ILE A 24 -14.90 -5.12 32.33
N ALA A 25 -14.03 -4.84 31.35
CA ALA A 25 -13.20 -3.64 31.35
C ALA A 25 -14.05 -2.37 31.32
N PRO A 26 -13.70 -1.34 32.13
CA PRO A 26 -14.45 -0.08 32.14
C PRO A 26 -14.39 0.61 30.76
N LEU A 27 -15.47 1.38 30.47
CA LEU A 27 -15.62 2.11 29.20
C LEU A 27 -14.62 3.26 29.16
N GLY A 28 -13.60 3.49 29.28
CA GLY A 28 -12.67 4.64 29.23
C GLY A 28 -13.37 6.01 29.22
N THR A 29 -12.81 6.94 29.91
CA THR A 29 -13.26 8.35 29.93
C THR A 29 -12.32 9.21 29.10
N TYR A 30 -12.86 10.29 28.48
CA TYR A 30 -12.09 11.19 27.62
C TYR A 30 -12.28 12.62 28.09
N THR A 31 -11.17 13.32 28.31
CA THR A 31 -11.20 14.72 28.73
C THR A 31 -11.67 15.64 27.59
N ALA A 32 -12.15 16.82 27.95
CA ALA A 32 -12.53 17.83 26.97
C ALA A 32 -11.34 18.27 26.09
N ILE A 33 -10.11 18.20 26.60
CA ILE A 33 -8.89 18.51 25.84
C ILE A 33 -8.63 17.44 24.76
N GLU A 34 -8.75 16.17 25.13
CA GLU A 34 -8.61 15.05 24.18
C GLU A 34 -9.64 15.15 23.05
N ARG A 35 -10.90 15.42 23.40
CA ARG A 35 -11.98 15.58 22.41
C ARG A 35 -11.81 16.79 21.50
N ARG A 36 -11.08 17.86 21.93
CA ARG A 36 -10.81 19.06 21.11
C ARG A 36 -9.70 18.88 20.07
N HIS A 37 -9.02 17.74 20.04
CA HIS A 37 -8.02 17.53 19.01
C HIS A 37 -8.67 17.59 17.61
N TRP A 38 -8.05 18.34 16.71
CA TRP A 38 -8.62 18.68 15.39
C TRP A 38 -9.10 17.46 14.60
N ALA A 39 -8.34 16.34 14.65
CA ALA A 39 -8.65 15.14 13.88
C ALA A 39 -9.91 14.41 14.37
N PHE A 40 -10.25 14.54 15.66
CA PHE A 40 -11.42 13.89 16.27
C PHE A 40 -12.66 14.77 16.28
N GLN A 41 -12.55 16.03 15.78
CA GLN A 41 -13.69 16.92 15.61
C GLN A 41 -14.42 16.64 14.31
N LYS A 42 -15.73 16.82 14.30
CA LYS A 42 -16.51 16.78 13.05
C LYS A 42 -15.90 17.70 12.01
N ARG A 43 -15.99 17.29 10.75
CA ARG A 43 -15.55 18.13 9.63
C ARG A 43 -16.37 19.42 9.62
N THR A 44 -15.69 20.53 9.36
CA THR A 44 -16.35 21.83 9.14
C THR A 44 -16.79 21.95 7.68
N THR A 45 -17.68 22.91 7.39
CA THR A 45 -18.02 23.30 6.02
C THR A 45 -17.43 24.69 5.76
N PRO A 46 -16.14 24.76 5.37
CA PRO A 46 -15.46 26.04 5.21
C PRO A 46 -15.99 26.81 4.01
N GLU A 47 -16.15 28.13 4.17
CA GLU A 47 -16.45 29.01 3.05
C GLU A 47 -15.22 29.12 2.14
N VAL A 48 -15.46 29.05 0.82
CA VAL A 48 -14.42 29.23 -0.18
C VAL A 48 -13.99 30.70 -0.20
N PRO A 49 -12.69 31.02 -0.01
CA PRO A 49 -12.22 32.39 -0.04
C PRO A 49 -12.52 33.09 -1.36
N ARG A 50 -12.90 34.38 -1.27
CA ARG A 50 -13.17 35.24 -2.44
C ARG A 50 -12.14 36.38 -2.47
N PHE A 51 -11.78 36.81 -3.67
CA PHE A 51 -10.79 37.86 -3.88
C PHE A 51 -11.41 39.01 -4.68
N THR A 52 -11.07 40.23 -4.30
CA THR A 52 -11.51 41.46 -4.96
C THR A 52 -10.50 41.95 -6.00
N GLU A 53 -9.22 41.61 -5.84
CA GLU A 53 -8.17 41.96 -6.79
C GLU A 53 -8.31 41.12 -8.04
N ALA A 54 -8.29 41.77 -9.22
CA ALA A 54 -8.51 41.11 -10.51
C ALA A 54 -7.48 39.98 -10.78
N VAL A 55 -6.21 40.17 -10.39
CA VAL A 55 -5.14 39.17 -10.57
C VAL A 55 -5.42 37.93 -9.73
N ASP A 56 -5.83 38.11 -8.48
CA ASP A 56 -6.13 37.03 -7.58
C ASP A 56 -7.38 36.25 -8.02
N SER A 57 -8.43 36.96 -8.41
CA SER A 57 -9.66 36.35 -8.92
C SER A 57 -9.41 35.58 -10.23
N ALA A 58 -8.53 36.07 -11.11
CA ALA A 58 -8.14 35.40 -12.34
C ALA A 58 -7.33 34.13 -12.08
N TRP A 59 -6.51 34.12 -11.02
CA TRP A 59 -5.70 32.95 -10.66
C TRP A 59 -6.53 31.90 -9.90
N ALA A 60 -7.39 32.31 -8.95
CA ALA A 60 -8.21 31.42 -8.15
C ALA A 60 -9.45 30.95 -8.92
N GLN A 61 -9.27 30.07 -9.90
CA GLN A 61 -10.36 29.58 -10.76
C GLN A 61 -11.28 28.56 -10.07
N GLY A 62 -10.80 27.94 -8.99
CA GLY A 62 -11.56 26.95 -8.24
C GLY A 62 -11.29 27.01 -6.74
N PRO A 63 -12.06 26.21 -5.96
CA PRO A 63 -11.91 26.19 -4.51
C PRO A 63 -10.50 25.82 -4.03
N VAL A 64 -9.83 24.87 -4.69
CA VAL A 64 -8.45 24.46 -4.37
C VAL A 64 -7.53 25.68 -4.44
N ASP A 65 -7.60 26.41 -5.54
CA ASP A 65 -6.79 27.59 -5.77
C ASP A 65 -7.09 28.69 -4.75
N ALA A 66 -8.37 28.88 -4.43
CA ALA A 66 -8.79 29.92 -3.49
C ALA A 66 -8.22 29.68 -2.08
N PHE A 67 -8.25 28.45 -1.58
CA PHE A 67 -7.68 28.11 -0.27
C PHE A 67 -6.16 28.27 -0.26
N VAL A 68 -5.47 27.80 -1.30
CA VAL A 68 -4.00 27.91 -1.43
C VAL A 68 -3.60 29.37 -1.54
N LEU A 69 -4.22 30.16 -2.41
CA LEU A 69 -3.92 31.59 -2.58
C LEU A 69 -4.17 32.37 -1.29
N SER A 70 -5.23 32.07 -0.55
CA SER A 70 -5.50 32.71 0.74
C SER A 70 -4.35 32.51 1.73
N ARG A 71 -3.74 31.34 1.77
CA ARG A 71 -2.59 31.05 2.63
C ARG A 71 -1.32 31.73 2.13
N LEU A 72 -1.07 31.71 0.83
CA LEU A 72 0.07 32.41 0.21
C LEU A 72 0.01 33.91 0.50
N LYS A 73 -1.14 34.53 0.29
CA LYS A 73 -1.33 35.99 0.57
C LYS A 73 -1.07 36.34 2.05
N LYS A 74 -1.53 35.50 2.98
CA LYS A 74 -1.26 35.70 4.42
C LYS A 74 0.25 35.64 4.74
N ALA A 75 1.02 34.89 3.96
CA ALA A 75 2.48 34.80 4.07
C ALA A 75 3.20 35.84 3.21
N GLY A 76 2.51 36.71 2.48
CA GLY A 76 3.14 37.67 1.55
C GLY A 76 3.75 37.02 0.30
N LEU A 77 3.37 35.76 0.02
CA LEU A 77 3.84 34.99 -1.13
C LEU A 77 2.82 35.00 -2.28
N ARG A 78 3.32 34.73 -3.48
CA ARG A 78 2.50 34.52 -4.68
C ARG A 78 2.79 33.17 -5.30
N PRO A 79 1.80 32.59 -6.00
CA PRO A 79 2.01 31.34 -6.73
C PRO A 79 2.94 31.54 -7.93
N ALA A 80 3.64 30.48 -8.31
CA ALA A 80 4.42 30.44 -9.54
C ALA A 80 3.51 30.51 -10.79
N PRO A 81 4.07 30.91 -11.96
CA PRO A 81 3.32 30.89 -13.21
C PRO A 81 2.94 29.44 -13.62
N GLU A 82 2.06 29.33 -14.60
CA GLU A 82 1.69 28.03 -15.18
C GLU A 82 2.88 27.39 -15.91
N ALA A 83 3.06 26.09 -15.73
CA ALA A 83 4.05 25.29 -16.46
C ALA A 83 3.67 25.15 -17.94
N ASP A 84 4.66 24.90 -18.80
CA ASP A 84 4.41 24.66 -20.22
C ASP A 84 3.66 23.32 -20.46
N ARG A 85 3.04 23.20 -21.63
CA ARG A 85 2.19 22.05 -21.99
C ARG A 85 2.94 20.70 -21.97
N ARG A 86 4.22 20.67 -22.32
CA ARG A 86 5.03 19.44 -22.33
C ARG A 86 5.29 18.97 -20.92
N THR A 87 5.62 19.90 -20.02
CA THR A 87 5.77 19.66 -18.59
C THR A 87 4.46 19.17 -17.98
N LEU A 88 3.34 19.82 -18.26
CA LEU A 88 2.01 19.43 -17.73
C LEU A 88 1.62 18.01 -18.13
N ILE A 89 1.71 17.64 -19.41
CA ILE A 89 1.32 16.30 -19.84
C ILE A 89 2.27 15.22 -19.30
N ARG A 90 3.57 15.49 -19.22
CA ARG A 90 4.56 14.58 -18.61
C ARG A 90 4.22 14.34 -17.14
N ARG A 91 4.02 15.41 -16.38
CA ARG A 91 3.62 15.37 -14.97
C ARG A 91 2.35 14.57 -14.74
N ALA A 92 1.29 14.85 -15.53
CA ALA A 92 0.02 14.14 -15.41
C ALA A 92 0.12 12.66 -15.77
N SER A 93 0.91 12.31 -16.79
CA SER A 93 1.14 10.92 -17.18
C SER A 93 1.82 10.12 -16.06
N PHE A 94 2.88 10.64 -15.46
CA PHE A 94 3.51 10.00 -14.31
C PHE A 94 2.60 9.96 -13.09
N SER A 95 1.91 11.05 -12.80
CA SER A 95 1.02 11.13 -11.63
C SER A 95 -0.16 10.14 -11.73
N LEU A 96 -0.77 10.00 -12.88
CA LEU A 96 -1.95 9.17 -13.08
C LEU A 96 -1.63 7.75 -13.56
N LEU A 97 -0.58 7.57 -14.37
CA LEU A 97 -0.29 6.29 -15.02
C LEU A 97 1.03 5.64 -14.56
N GLY A 98 1.95 6.42 -13.94
CA GLY A 98 3.29 5.95 -13.61
C GLY A 98 4.17 5.66 -14.83
N LEU A 99 3.88 6.27 -15.97
CA LEU A 99 4.54 6.06 -17.26
C LEU A 99 4.76 7.40 -17.97
N PRO A 100 5.83 7.56 -18.76
CA PRO A 100 6.00 8.72 -19.62
C PRO A 100 4.92 8.77 -20.71
N PRO A 101 4.47 9.95 -21.14
CA PRO A 101 3.57 10.07 -22.29
C PRO A 101 4.32 9.69 -23.57
N THR A 102 3.59 9.20 -24.59
CA THR A 102 4.18 9.02 -25.91
C THR A 102 4.45 10.36 -26.59
N PRO A 103 5.47 10.47 -27.42
CA PRO A 103 5.73 11.68 -28.19
C PRO A 103 4.51 12.19 -28.98
N GLU A 104 3.75 11.28 -29.55
CA GLU A 104 2.53 11.57 -30.31
C GLU A 104 1.43 12.20 -29.42
N ALA A 105 1.28 11.70 -28.19
CA ALA A 105 0.34 12.26 -27.22
C ALA A 105 0.77 13.66 -26.74
N VAL A 106 2.08 13.89 -26.60
CA VAL A 106 2.64 15.21 -26.27
C VAL A 106 2.35 16.20 -27.39
N GLU A 107 2.70 15.86 -28.63
CA GLU A 107 2.48 16.75 -29.79
C GLU A 107 1.00 17.04 -30.01
N ALA A 108 0.13 16.04 -29.91
CA ALA A 108 -1.31 16.23 -30.02
C ALA A 108 -1.82 17.27 -28.99
N PHE A 109 -1.33 17.23 -27.76
CA PHE A 109 -1.70 18.22 -26.75
C PHE A 109 -1.08 19.60 -27.02
N VAL A 110 0.18 19.67 -27.45
CA VAL A 110 0.88 20.94 -27.71
C VAL A 110 0.20 21.72 -28.84
N VAL A 111 -0.32 21.05 -29.90
CA VAL A 111 -0.98 21.69 -31.02
C VAL A 111 -2.48 21.94 -30.80
N ASP A 112 -3.13 21.26 -29.85
CA ASP A 112 -4.56 21.46 -29.56
C ASP A 112 -4.81 22.85 -28.97
N ARG A 113 -5.46 23.75 -29.71
CA ARG A 113 -5.79 25.13 -29.29
C ARG A 113 -7.19 25.26 -28.70
N SER A 114 -7.90 24.15 -28.51
CA SER A 114 -9.24 24.20 -27.92
C SER A 114 -9.18 24.65 -26.44
N PRO A 115 -10.18 25.40 -25.95
CA PRO A 115 -10.18 25.90 -24.59
C PRO A 115 -10.17 24.77 -23.52
N ASN A 116 -10.67 23.57 -23.87
CA ASN A 116 -10.70 22.39 -23.00
C ASN A 116 -9.59 21.36 -23.33
N ALA A 117 -8.51 21.78 -24.00
CA ALA A 117 -7.40 20.87 -24.37
C ALA A 117 -6.81 20.14 -23.17
N TRP A 118 -6.63 20.84 -22.03
CA TRP A 118 -6.11 20.26 -20.81
C TRP A 118 -7.10 19.25 -20.18
N GLU A 119 -8.38 19.60 -20.12
CA GLU A 119 -9.42 18.71 -19.60
C GLU A 119 -9.46 17.38 -20.38
N LYS A 120 -9.38 17.44 -21.72
CA LYS A 120 -9.33 16.25 -22.57
C LYS A 120 -8.14 15.34 -22.25
N VAL A 121 -6.96 15.91 -21.94
CA VAL A 121 -5.79 15.16 -21.52
C VAL A 121 -6.07 14.46 -20.19
N VAL A 122 -6.55 15.19 -19.17
CA VAL A 122 -6.86 14.65 -17.86
C VAL A 122 -7.90 13.52 -17.95
N ASP A 123 -9.00 13.75 -18.66
CA ASP A 123 -10.07 12.78 -18.80
C ASP A 123 -9.60 11.50 -19.52
N ARG A 124 -8.76 11.63 -20.57
CA ARG A 124 -8.13 10.49 -21.25
C ARG A 124 -7.21 9.70 -20.33
N LEU A 125 -6.39 10.36 -19.53
CA LEU A 125 -5.48 9.68 -18.60
C LEU A 125 -6.26 8.96 -17.49
N LEU A 126 -7.32 9.56 -16.93
CA LEU A 126 -8.19 8.93 -15.94
C LEU A 126 -8.98 7.72 -16.48
N ALA A 127 -9.23 7.69 -17.80
CA ALA A 127 -9.88 6.55 -18.46
C ALA A 127 -8.91 5.40 -18.80
N SER A 128 -7.59 5.62 -18.70
CA SER A 128 -6.58 4.62 -19.02
C SER A 128 -6.59 3.46 -18.02
N PRO A 129 -6.46 2.19 -18.47
CA PRO A 129 -6.28 1.03 -17.57
C PRO A 129 -5.02 1.14 -16.67
N ALA A 130 -3.97 1.83 -17.14
CA ALA A 130 -2.74 2.06 -16.38
C ALA A 130 -2.96 2.96 -15.14
N TYR A 131 -4.09 3.68 -15.06
CA TYR A 131 -4.50 4.41 -13.85
C TYR A 131 -4.64 3.47 -12.65
N GLY A 132 -5.37 2.37 -12.80
CA GLY A 132 -5.55 1.42 -11.72
C GLY A 132 -4.24 0.73 -11.30
N GLU A 133 -3.31 0.49 -12.23
CA GLU A 133 -2.00 -0.06 -11.94
C GLU A 133 -1.17 0.90 -11.08
N ARG A 134 -1.13 2.19 -11.45
CA ARG A 134 -0.41 3.22 -10.68
C ARG A 134 -1.04 3.47 -9.30
N TRP A 135 -2.35 3.71 -9.26
CA TRP A 135 -3.06 4.03 -8.02
C TRP A 135 -3.26 2.80 -7.14
N GLY A 136 -3.30 1.62 -7.77
CA GLY A 136 -3.24 0.33 -7.08
C GLY A 136 -1.94 0.15 -6.31
N GLN A 137 -0.80 0.52 -6.89
CA GLN A 137 0.48 0.45 -6.19
C GLN A 137 0.47 1.27 -4.89
N HIS A 138 -0.05 2.49 -4.91
CA HIS A 138 -0.18 3.31 -3.70
C HIS A 138 -1.06 2.64 -2.62
N TRP A 139 -2.16 2.02 -3.02
CA TRP A 139 -3.01 1.30 -2.07
C TRP A 139 -2.35 0.03 -1.52
N LEU A 140 -1.66 -0.72 -2.38
CA LEU A 140 -0.93 -1.92 -1.99
C LEU A 140 0.18 -1.61 -0.96
N ASP A 141 0.85 -0.46 -1.08
CA ASP A 141 1.81 0.04 -0.09
C ASP A 141 1.13 0.33 1.27
N VAL A 142 -0.03 0.98 1.25
CA VAL A 142 -0.80 1.29 2.47
C VAL A 142 -1.20 0.02 3.22
N VAL A 143 -1.60 -1.03 2.49
CA VAL A 143 -2.06 -2.28 3.10
C VAL A 143 -0.96 -3.33 3.25
N ARG A 144 0.30 -2.99 2.98
CA ARG A 144 1.48 -3.87 3.12
C ARG A 144 1.36 -5.15 2.30
N TYR A 145 0.82 -5.00 1.09
CA TYR A 145 0.64 -6.16 0.21
C TYR A 145 1.95 -6.90 -0.02
N ALA A 146 1.91 -8.20 0.18
CA ALA A 146 2.95 -9.12 -0.27
C ALA A 146 2.37 -10.50 -0.55
N GLU A 147 3.06 -11.26 -1.38
CA GLU A 147 2.68 -12.60 -1.78
C GLU A 147 3.41 -13.67 -0.96
N THR A 148 3.99 -13.25 0.17
CA THR A 148 4.69 -14.13 1.10
C THR A 148 4.42 -13.75 2.55
N ASP A 149 4.68 -14.69 3.48
CA ASP A 149 4.39 -14.51 4.90
C ASP A 149 5.39 -13.59 5.61
N GLY A 150 6.64 -13.54 5.15
CA GLY A 150 7.74 -12.92 5.89
C GLY A 150 8.31 -13.85 6.96
N PHE A 151 9.09 -13.27 7.88
CA PHE A 151 9.82 -13.98 8.92
C PHE A 151 10.74 -15.08 8.36
N GLU A 152 11.01 -16.12 9.15
CA GLU A 152 12.02 -17.14 8.84
C GLU A 152 11.71 -17.93 7.57
N TYR A 153 10.48 -18.38 7.39
CA TYR A 153 10.10 -19.27 6.29
C TYR A 153 9.69 -18.54 5.01
N ASP A 154 9.16 -17.35 5.15
CA ASP A 154 8.68 -16.49 4.07
C ASP A 154 7.94 -17.24 2.95
N THR A 155 7.00 -18.09 3.37
CA THR A 155 6.23 -18.99 2.50
C THR A 155 5.36 -18.21 1.52
N HIS A 156 5.26 -18.68 0.28
CA HIS A 156 4.37 -18.09 -0.73
C HIS A 156 2.89 -18.23 -0.34
N ARG A 157 2.12 -17.18 -0.62
CA ARG A 157 0.67 -17.10 -0.45
C ARG A 157 -0.01 -17.31 -1.79
N ASN A 158 -0.28 -18.56 -2.10
CA ASN A 158 -0.90 -18.91 -3.38
C ASN A 158 -2.25 -18.19 -3.55
N GLY A 159 -2.39 -17.50 -4.68
CA GLY A 159 -3.62 -16.74 -4.99
C GLY A 159 -3.68 -15.33 -4.43
N ALA A 160 -2.72 -14.86 -3.62
CA ALA A 160 -2.70 -13.48 -3.09
C ALA A 160 -2.65 -12.40 -4.19
N TRP A 161 -2.05 -12.70 -5.35
CA TRP A 161 -2.05 -11.81 -6.51
C TRP A 161 -3.45 -11.38 -6.97
N ARG A 162 -4.50 -12.17 -6.69
CA ARG A 162 -5.90 -11.83 -7.00
C ARG A 162 -6.35 -10.58 -6.24
N PHE A 163 -5.84 -10.37 -5.01
CA PHE A 163 -6.13 -9.15 -4.25
C PHE A 163 -5.52 -7.91 -4.93
N ARG A 164 -4.30 -7.99 -5.46
CA ARG A 164 -3.71 -6.92 -6.27
C ARG A 164 -4.59 -6.60 -7.48
N ASP A 165 -5.01 -7.63 -8.22
CA ASP A 165 -5.86 -7.46 -9.41
C ASP A 165 -7.23 -6.88 -9.05
N TYR A 166 -7.83 -7.31 -7.92
CA TYR A 166 -9.06 -6.71 -7.38
C TYR A 166 -8.89 -5.21 -7.09
N VAL A 167 -7.77 -4.81 -6.47
CA VAL A 167 -7.47 -3.40 -6.19
C VAL A 167 -7.38 -2.61 -7.49
N ILE A 168 -6.60 -3.08 -8.47
CA ILE A 168 -6.42 -2.43 -9.77
C ILE A 168 -7.76 -2.28 -10.50
N GLN A 169 -8.55 -3.34 -10.56
CA GLN A 169 -9.87 -3.32 -11.22
C GLN A 169 -10.86 -2.37 -10.52
N SER A 170 -10.87 -2.36 -9.18
CA SER A 170 -11.73 -1.48 -8.39
C SER A 170 -11.43 -0.01 -8.65
N LEU A 171 -10.16 0.36 -8.74
CA LEU A 171 -9.72 1.73 -9.02
C LEU A 171 -10.00 2.13 -10.47
N ASN A 172 -9.80 1.23 -11.43
CA ASN A 172 -10.14 1.47 -12.84
C ASN A 172 -11.64 1.72 -13.02
N ALA A 173 -12.47 0.96 -12.30
CA ALA A 173 -13.93 1.13 -12.28
C ALA A 173 -14.39 2.35 -11.48
N ASP A 174 -13.48 3.12 -10.89
CA ASP A 174 -13.79 4.22 -9.96
C ASP A 174 -14.80 3.80 -8.89
N LYS A 175 -14.58 2.60 -8.29
CA LYS A 175 -15.44 2.07 -7.23
C LYS A 175 -15.52 3.09 -6.08
N PRO A 176 -16.72 3.38 -5.54
CA PRO A 176 -16.84 4.21 -4.35
C PRO A 176 -15.97 3.70 -3.20
N TYR A 177 -15.19 4.58 -2.60
CA TYR A 177 -14.21 4.22 -1.57
C TYR A 177 -14.84 3.61 -0.31
N ASP A 178 -16.05 4.05 0.07
CA ASP A 178 -16.84 3.44 1.13
C ASP A 178 -17.12 1.96 0.87
N LYS A 179 -17.53 1.60 -0.35
CA LYS A 179 -17.72 0.20 -0.79
C LYS A 179 -16.40 -0.54 -0.85
N PHE A 180 -15.35 0.09 -1.36
CA PHE A 180 -14.03 -0.50 -1.44
C PHE A 180 -13.47 -0.87 -0.05
N VAL A 181 -13.71 -0.04 0.96
CA VAL A 181 -13.35 -0.31 2.36
C VAL A 181 -14.20 -1.43 2.95
N LEU A 182 -15.53 -1.38 2.77
CA LEU A 182 -16.45 -2.42 3.26
C LEU A 182 -16.13 -3.80 2.69
N GLU A 183 -15.87 -3.89 1.39
CA GLU A 183 -15.51 -5.14 0.72
C GLU A 183 -14.21 -5.73 1.28
N GLN A 184 -13.21 -4.90 1.56
CA GLN A 184 -11.94 -5.35 2.12
C GLN A 184 -12.02 -5.73 3.61
N LEU A 185 -12.87 -5.09 4.38
CA LEU A 185 -13.08 -5.43 5.78
C LEU A 185 -13.98 -6.67 5.96
N ALA A 186 -15.01 -6.81 5.14
CA ALA A 186 -16.11 -7.74 5.39
C ALA A 186 -16.74 -8.33 4.12
N GLY A 187 -16.04 -8.38 2.99
CA GLY A 187 -16.62 -8.89 1.73
C GLY A 187 -17.18 -10.30 1.85
N ASP A 188 -16.50 -11.19 2.56
CA ASP A 188 -16.94 -12.56 2.83
C ASP A 188 -18.16 -12.65 3.77
N GLU A 189 -18.43 -11.63 4.58
CA GLU A 189 -19.66 -11.53 5.38
C GLU A 189 -20.83 -10.98 4.55
N ILE A 190 -20.55 -9.96 3.69
CA ILE A 190 -21.56 -9.24 2.92
C ILE A 190 -22.10 -10.09 1.76
N ALA A 191 -21.21 -10.75 1.02
CA ALA A 191 -21.58 -11.61 -0.10
C ALA A 191 -20.67 -12.84 -0.18
N PRO A 192 -20.89 -13.83 0.69
CA PRO A 192 -20.03 -14.99 0.86
C PRO A 192 -19.89 -15.87 -0.40
N GLU A 193 -20.83 -15.78 -1.34
CA GLU A 193 -20.77 -16.55 -2.61
C GLU A 193 -20.06 -15.78 -3.74
N ALA A 194 -19.82 -14.48 -3.60
CA ALA A 194 -19.18 -13.67 -4.63
C ALA A 194 -17.64 -13.79 -4.53
N GLU A 195 -17.01 -14.31 -5.58
CA GLU A 195 -15.54 -14.48 -5.64
C GLU A 195 -14.79 -13.17 -5.37
N THR A 196 -15.20 -12.08 -6.01
CA THR A 196 -14.57 -10.77 -5.85
C THR A 196 -14.61 -10.25 -4.42
N MET A 197 -15.70 -10.52 -3.70
CA MET A 197 -15.89 -10.11 -2.30
C MET A 197 -14.99 -10.93 -1.35
N ARG A 198 -14.83 -12.21 -1.63
CA ARG A 198 -13.91 -13.08 -0.90
C ARG A 198 -12.46 -12.69 -1.14
N VAL A 199 -12.09 -12.34 -2.37
CA VAL A 199 -10.76 -11.81 -2.71
C VAL A 199 -10.51 -10.51 -1.97
N ALA A 200 -11.47 -9.58 -1.94
CA ALA A 200 -11.35 -8.32 -1.21
C ALA A 200 -11.07 -8.53 0.29
N ALA A 201 -11.79 -9.46 0.93
CA ALA A 201 -11.60 -9.82 2.34
C ALA A 201 -10.21 -10.40 2.64
N GLY A 202 -9.46 -10.82 1.62
CA GLY A 202 -8.05 -11.20 1.71
C GLY A 202 -7.14 -10.14 2.32
N LEU A 203 -7.57 -8.85 2.38
CA LEU A 203 -6.90 -7.79 3.14
C LEU A 203 -6.53 -8.23 4.55
N GLN A 204 -7.40 -8.98 5.21
CA GLN A 204 -7.21 -9.42 6.60
C GLN A 204 -5.98 -10.33 6.79
N ARG A 205 -5.39 -10.79 5.69
CA ARG A 205 -4.21 -11.67 5.68
C ARG A 205 -2.99 -11.01 5.03
N MET A 206 -3.03 -9.71 4.69
CA MET A 206 -1.90 -9.03 4.02
C MET A 206 -0.77 -8.67 4.96
N GLY A 207 -0.95 -8.69 6.28
CA GLY A 207 0.12 -8.47 7.25
C GLY A 207 1.17 -9.59 7.22
N PRO A 208 2.39 -9.33 7.75
CA PRO A 208 3.38 -10.39 7.97
C PRO A 208 2.84 -11.44 8.94
N LEU A 209 3.21 -12.71 8.74
CA LEU A 209 2.71 -13.83 9.53
C LEU A 209 3.86 -14.72 9.97
N ARG A 210 4.06 -14.84 11.29
CA ARG A 210 5.02 -15.80 11.85
C ARG A 210 4.37 -17.19 11.91
N LYS A 211 4.92 -18.14 11.18
CA LYS A 211 4.53 -19.56 11.24
C LYS A 211 5.55 -20.33 12.08
N ASN A 212 5.21 -20.60 13.34
CA ASN A 212 6.05 -21.45 14.19
C ASN A 212 5.76 -22.93 13.88
N ALA A 213 6.70 -23.63 13.28
CA ALA A 213 6.76 -25.09 13.15
C ALA A 213 5.40 -25.80 12.85
N GLY A 214 4.58 -25.20 11.98
CA GLY A 214 3.29 -25.76 11.58
C GLY A 214 2.15 -25.58 12.59
N ASN A 215 2.34 -24.80 13.64
CA ASN A 215 1.34 -24.62 14.69
C ASN A 215 0.69 -23.23 14.60
N GLN A 216 -0.14 -23.01 13.58
CA GLN A 216 -0.90 -21.75 13.38
C GLN A 216 -1.93 -21.48 14.50
N GLU A 217 -2.26 -22.49 15.31
CA GLU A 217 -3.24 -22.40 16.42
C GLU A 217 -2.59 -22.12 17.79
N VAL A 218 -1.28 -21.89 17.84
CA VAL A 218 -0.67 -21.43 19.09
C VAL A 218 -1.27 -20.06 19.43
N ALA A 219 -1.65 -19.89 20.68
CA ALA A 219 -2.30 -18.66 21.16
C ALA A 219 -1.50 -17.37 20.84
N SER A 220 -0.17 -17.43 20.84
CA SER A 220 0.68 -16.31 20.44
C SER A 220 0.55 -15.97 18.97
N SER A 221 0.60 -16.97 18.05
CA SER A 221 0.43 -16.74 16.60
C SER A 221 -0.96 -16.19 16.30
N ARG A 222 -1.99 -16.71 16.99
CA ARG A 222 -3.35 -16.18 16.84
C ARG A 222 -3.46 -14.73 17.31
N ASN A 223 -2.81 -14.39 18.42
CA ASN A 223 -2.76 -13.02 18.91
C ASN A 223 -2.07 -12.07 17.93
N GLU A 224 -0.98 -12.51 17.28
CA GLU A 224 -0.32 -11.72 16.23
C GLU A 224 -1.23 -11.50 15.01
N VAL A 225 -1.94 -12.52 14.53
CA VAL A 225 -2.91 -12.39 13.43
C VAL A 225 -3.98 -11.34 13.77
N LEU A 226 -4.57 -11.42 14.98
CA LEU A 226 -5.56 -10.44 15.43
C LEU A 226 -4.98 -9.04 15.57
N THR A 227 -3.72 -8.94 16.01
CA THR A 227 -2.98 -7.68 16.10
C THR A 227 -2.83 -7.04 14.73
N GLU A 228 -2.43 -7.81 13.72
CA GLU A 228 -2.28 -7.32 12.35
C GLU A 228 -3.60 -6.83 11.74
N MET A 229 -4.69 -7.58 11.95
CA MET A 229 -6.03 -7.18 11.51
C MET A 229 -6.49 -5.87 12.18
N THR A 230 -6.15 -5.68 13.47
CA THR A 230 -6.50 -4.47 14.22
C THR A 230 -5.67 -3.26 13.76
N ASN A 231 -4.37 -3.45 13.59
CA ASN A 231 -3.45 -2.38 13.22
C ASN A 231 -3.74 -1.82 11.83
N VAL A 232 -4.12 -2.68 10.86
CA VAL A 232 -4.44 -2.22 9.51
C VAL A 232 -5.67 -1.31 9.48
N VAL A 233 -6.64 -1.50 10.37
CA VAL A 233 -7.81 -0.60 10.48
C VAL A 233 -7.37 0.81 10.86
N GLY A 234 -6.53 0.94 11.89
CA GLY A 234 -5.98 2.23 12.31
C GLY A 234 -5.18 2.90 11.21
N ALA A 235 -4.17 2.21 10.69
CA ALA A 235 -3.22 2.78 9.73
C ALA A 235 -3.85 3.03 8.35
N ALA A 236 -4.57 2.04 7.78
CA ALA A 236 -5.06 2.13 6.41
C ALA A 236 -6.32 2.99 6.26
N PHE A 237 -7.23 2.97 7.23
CA PHE A 237 -8.53 3.64 7.07
C PHE A 237 -8.68 4.88 7.95
N LEU A 238 -8.15 4.85 9.17
CA LEU A 238 -8.35 5.94 10.14
C LEU A 238 -7.15 6.89 10.27
N GLY A 239 -6.00 6.54 9.69
CA GLY A 239 -4.78 7.35 9.78
C GLY A 239 -4.33 7.58 11.23
N VAL A 240 -4.41 6.55 12.08
CA VAL A 240 -4.01 6.60 13.49
C VAL A 240 -3.16 5.39 13.88
N THR A 241 -2.27 5.57 14.84
CA THR A 241 -1.34 4.56 15.33
C THR A 241 -1.92 3.81 16.52
N LEU A 242 -2.77 2.81 16.27
CA LEU A 242 -3.41 2.03 17.35
C LEU A 242 -2.46 1.08 18.07
N GLY A 243 -1.39 0.64 17.44
CA GLY A 243 -0.51 -0.43 17.96
C GLY A 243 0.10 -0.17 19.34
N CYS A 244 0.36 1.10 19.69
CA CYS A 244 0.85 1.46 21.03
C CYS A 244 -0.17 1.12 22.14
N ALA A 245 -1.47 1.18 21.81
CA ALA A 245 -2.55 0.88 22.76
C ALA A 245 -2.71 -0.63 23.05
N ARG A 246 -1.97 -1.51 22.37
CA ARG A 246 -1.93 -2.94 22.68
C ARG A 246 -1.39 -3.24 24.09
N CYS A 247 -0.38 -2.48 24.55
CA CYS A 247 0.33 -2.79 25.79
C CYS A 247 -0.12 -1.94 26.99
N HIS A 248 -0.56 -0.72 26.73
CA HIS A 248 -0.98 0.29 27.73
C HIS A 248 -1.85 1.34 27.04
N ASP A 249 -2.50 2.22 27.78
CA ASP A 249 -3.16 3.38 27.19
C ASP A 249 -2.18 4.15 26.30
N HIS A 250 -2.60 4.59 25.12
CA HIS A 250 -1.72 5.29 24.20
C HIS A 250 -1.10 6.52 24.85
N LYS A 251 0.22 6.67 24.74
CA LYS A 251 0.95 7.70 25.51
C LYS A 251 0.52 9.12 25.18
N PHE A 252 0.15 9.39 23.94
CA PHE A 252 -0.12 10.73 23.43
C PHE A 252 -1.55 10.91 22.98
N ASP A 253 -2.12 9.90 22.32
CA ASP A 253 -3.46 9.94 21.74
C ASP A 253 -4.50 9.39 22.72
N PRO A 254 -5.76 9.81 22.61
CA PRO A 254 -6.80 9.38 23.51
C PRO A 254 -7.34 7.98 23.18
N PHE A 255 -6.45 7.04 22.91
CA PHE A 255 -6.80 5.63 22.69
C PHE A 255 -6.45 4.84 23.95
N ARG A 256 -7.47 4.31 24.62
CA ARG A 256 -7.29 3.46 25.79
C ARG A 256 -6.90 2.05 25.34
N GLN A 257 -6.17 1.32 26.18
CA GLN A 257 -5.87 -0.08 25.89
C GLN A 257 -7.15 -0.87 25.62
N SER A 258 -8.22 -0.58 26.35
CA SER A 258 -9.52 -1.18 26.12
C SER A 258 -10.12 -0.87 24.75
N ASP A 259 -9.88 0.30 24.16
CA ASP A 259 -10.33 0.62 22.80
C ASP A 259 -9.66 -0.27 21.75
N TYR A 260 -8.36 -0.54 21.93
CA TYR A 260 -7.60 -1.44 21.04
C TYR A 260 -8.24 -2.83 20.99
N TYR A 261 -8.46 -3.44 22.17
CA TYR A 261 -9.03 -4.79 22.25
C TYR A 261 -10.51 -4.83 21.86
N ARG A 262 -11.25 -3.74 22.02
CA ARG A 262 -12.63 -3.60 21.55
C ARG A 262 -12.71 -3.62 20.00
N ILE A 263 -11.78 -2.94 19.32
CA ILE A 263 -11.64 -3.06 17.86
C ILE A 263 -11.22 -4.47 17.49
N GLN A 264 -10.27 -5.07 18.20
CA GLN A 264 -9.82 -6.44 17.96
C GLN A 264 -10.96 -7.46 18.09
N SER A 265 -11.95 -7.20 18.95
CA SER A 265 -13.10 -8.10 19.16
C SER A 265 -13.91 -8.33 17.89
N TYR A 266 -13.96 -7.39 16.96
CA TYR A 266 -14.62 -7.57 15.66
C TYR A 266 -14.00 -8.66 14.80
N PHE A 267 -12.74 -9.03 15.07
CA PHE A 267 -11.98 -10.06 14.34
C PHE A 267 -11.92 -11.39 15.07
N SER A 268 -12.50 -11.51 16.26
CA SER A 268 -12.35 -12.68 17.14
C SER A 268 -12.82 -14.01 16.53
N ALA A 269 -13.83 -13.97 15.65
CA ALA A 269 -14.32 -15.15 14.92
C ALA A 269 -13.66 -15.32 13.54
N THR A 270 -12.83 -14.37 13.07
CA THR A 270 -12.25 -14.38 11.72
C THR A 270 -11.06 -15.33 11.66
N HIS A 271 -11.09 -16.29 10.75
CA HIS A 271 -10.03 -17.26 10.50
C HIS A 271 -9.62 -17.27 9.04
N GLU A 272 -8.40 -17.71 8.77
CA GLU A 272 -7.94 -17.97 7.41
C GLU A 272 -8.80 -19.00 6.72
N LYS A 273 -9.16 -18.74 5.46
CA LYS A 273 -9.98 -19.63 4.67
C LYS A 273 -9.58 -19.55 3.20
N ASP A 274 -8.77 -20.50 2.78
CA ASP A 274 -8.52 -20.70 1.35
C ASP A 274 -9.68 -21.44 0.73
N ILE A 275 -10.17 -20.94 -0.42
CA ILE A 275 -11.34 -21.51 -1.09
C ILE A 275 -10.88 -22.10 -2.41
N PRO A 276 -10.90 -23.44 -2.56
CA PRO A 276 -10.48 -24.08 -3.79
C PRO A 276 -11.33 -23.61 -4.98
N LEU A 277 -10.66 -23.25 -6.08
CA LEU A 277 -11.27 -22.94 -7.38
C LEU A 277 -11.37 -24.19 -8.26
N ALA A 278 -10.64 -25.24 -7.90
CA ALA A 278 -10.68 -26.52 -8.58
C ALA A 278 -12.01 -27.25 -8.36
N THR A 279 -12.50 -27.94 -9.36
CA THR A 279 -13.68 -28.80 -9.27
C THR A 279 -13.48 -29.94 -8.26
N SER A 280 -14.57 -30.53 -7.77
CA SER A 280 -14.50 -31.67 -6.85
C SER A 280 -13.70 -32.85 -7.45
N ALA A 281 -13.77 -33.05 -8.78
CA ALA A 281 -13.03 -34.10 -9.47
C ALA A 281 -11.51 -33.79 -9.47
N GLU A 282 -11.11 -32.53 -9.73
CA GLU A 282 -9.71 -32.13 -9.68
C GLU A 282 -9.15 -32.21 -8.26
N GLN A 283 -9.95 -31.82 -7.25
CA GLN A 283 -9.59 -31.95 -5.84
C GLN A 283 -9.37 -33.43 -5.45
N ALA A 284 -10.27 -34.34 -5.86
CA ALA A 284 -10.12 -35.75 -5.61
C ALA A 284 -8.88 -36.34 -6.30
N ALA A 285 -8.63 -35.97 -7.57
CA ALA A 285 -7.45 -36.39 -8.31
C ALA A 285 -6.14 -35.88 -7.67
N TRP A 286 -6.15 -34.67 -7.14
CA TRP A 286 -5.02 -34.09 -6.42
C TRP A 286 -4.78 -34.82 -5.10
N GLN A 287 -5.82 -35.09 -4.32
CA GLN A 287 -5.74 -35.82 -3.06
C GLN A 287 -5.16 -37.22 -3.25
N GLU A 288 -5.59 -37.93 -4.29
CA GLU A 288 -5.06 -39.28 -4.59
C GLU A 288 -3.57 -39.26 -4.89
N LYS A 289 -3.10 -38.23 -5.66
CA LYS A 289 -1.67 -38.02 -5.92
C LYS A 289 -0.87 -37.59 -4.68
N ALA A 290 -1.48 -36.82 -3.79
CA ALA A 290 -0.84 -36.31 -2.59
C ALA A 290 -0.78 -37.32 -1.44
N LYS A 291 -1.64 -38.32 -1.44
CA LYS A 291 -1.91 -39.25 -0.33
C LYS A 291 -0.66 -39.89 0.27
N GLY A 292 0.30 -40.31 -0.56
CA GLY A 292 1.55 -40.90 -0.11
C GLY A 292 2.43 -39.92 0.60
N ALA A 293 2.61 -38.71 0.02
CA ALA A 293 3.41 -37.66 0.58
C ALA A 293 2.79 -37.11 1.87
N GLU A 294 1.48 -36.95 1.93
CA GLU A 294 0.76 -36.49 3.14
C GLU A 294 0.89 -37.50 4.30
N ALA A 295 0.82 -38.80 4.00
CA ALA A 295 1.00 -39.85 5.01
C ALA A 295 2.44 -39.83 5.58
N GLU A 296 3.45 -39.69 4.71
CA GLU A 296 4.84 -39.54 5.10
C GLU A 296 5.06 -38.29 5.96
N MET A 297 4.52 -37.13 5.52
CA MET A 297 4.58 -35.89 6.26
C MET A 297 3.93 -35.97 7.65
N LYS A 298 2.77 -36.63 7.74
CA LYS A 298 2.07 -36.86 9.01
C LYS A 298 2.92 -37.66 10.00
N ALA A 299 3.56 -38.73 9.52
CA ALA A 299 4.44 -39.56 10.33
C ALA A 299 5.67 -38.78 10.80
N LEU A 300 6.31 -38.00 9.92
CA LEU A 300 7.46 -37.16 10.24
C LEU A 300 7.13 -36.04 11.24
N LYS A 301 5.98 -35.37 11.07
CA LYS A 301 5.49 -34.38 12.04
C LYS A 301 5.18 -34.99 13.41
N ALA A 302 4.69 -36.22 13.47
CA ALA A 302 4.48 -36.91 14.72
C ALA A 302 5.83 -37.24 15.41
N ALA A 303 6.83 -37.70 14.64
CA ALA A 303 8.17 -37.97 15.14
C ALA A 303 8.90 -36.72 15.64
N LEU A 304 8.68 -35.54 15.03
CA LEU A 304 9.24 -34.26 15.48
C LEU A 304 8.66 -33.77 16.83
N LYS A 305 7.47 -34.23 17.20
CA LYS A 305 6.85 -33.91 18.52
C LYS A 305 7.44 -34.71 19.68
N ASP A 306 8.23 -35.72 19.40
CA ASP A 306 8.88 -36.53 20.44
C ASP A 306 9.95 -35.71 21.18
N LYS A 307 9.69 -35.42 22.45
CA LYS A 307 10.60 -34.64 23.31
C LYS A 307 11.90 -35.38 23.68
N ALA A 308 11.97 -36.68 23.44
CA ALA A 308 13.16 -37.49 23.72
C ALA A 308 14.24 -37.38 22.65
N LYS A 309 13.95 -36.78 21.47
CA LYS A 309 14.89 -36.66 20.34
C LYS A 309 15.86 -35.50 20.52
N THR A 310 17.11 -35.75 20.11
CA THR A 310 18.16 -34.72 20.08
C THR A 310 17.90 -33.68 18.97
N GLU A 311 18.56 -32.52 19.04
CA GLU A 311 18.43 -31.49 18.00
C GLU A 311 18.96 -31.97 16.65
N GLU A 312 20.03 -32.82 16.63
CA GLU A 312 20.52 -33.43 15.39
C GLU A 312 19.49 -34.37 14.76
N GLU A 313 18.81 -35.20 15.58
CA GLU A 313 17.75 -36.09 15.10
C GLU A 313 16.55 -35.30 14.55
N LYS A 314 16.18 -34.18 15.21
CA LYS A 314 15.12 -33.28 14.71
C LYS A 314 15.53 -32.64 13.38
N ALA A 315 16.76 -32.16 13.22
CA ALA A 315 17.25 -31.58 11.97
C ALA A 315 17.19 -32.58 10.81
N VAL A 316 17.49 -33.87 11.07
CA VAL A 316 17.34 -34.93 10.05
C VAL A 316 15.87 -35.16 9.67
N LEU A 317 14.98 -35.13 10.65
CA LEU A 317 13.54 -35.28 10.42
C LEU A 317 12.96 -34.09 9.66
N GLU A 318 13.42 -32.89 9.92
CA GLU A 318 13.04 -31.66 9.19
C GLU A 318 13.43 -31.74 7.72
N LYS A 319 14.66 -32.15 7.41
CA LYS A 319 15.08 -32.38 6.03
C LYS A 319 14.22 -33.44 5.31
N LYS A 320 13.86 -34.52 6.00
CA LYS A 320 12.96 -35.54 5.43
C LYS A 320 11.56 -34.99 5.23
N LEU A 321 11.06 -34.15 6.13
CA LEU A 321 9.77 -33.48 5.99
C LEU A 321 9.76 -32.51 4.81
N GLU A 322 10.86 -31.80 4.58
CA GLU A 322 11.03 -30.94 3.41
C GLU A 322 10.98 -31.78 2.13
N ALA A 323 11.76 -32.85 2.03
CA ALA A 323 11.77 -33.76 0.89
C ALA A 323 10.40 -34.42 0.64
N ALA A 324 9.64 -34.74 1.69
CA ALA A 324 8.28 -35.24 1.56
C ALA A 324 7.30 -34.16 1.07
N THR A 325 7.52 -32.91 1.48
CA THR A 325 6.72 -31.76 1.01
C THR A 325 6.94 -31.51 -0.49
N ASP A 326 8.17 -31.68 -0.97
CA ASP A 326 8.50 -31.49 -2.39
C ASP A 326 7.90 -32.60 -3.31
N LYS A 327 7.46 -33.72 -2.73
CA LYS A 327 6.71 -34.78 -3.46
C LYS A 327 5.24 -34.43 -3.66
N LEU A 328 4.71 -33.40 -2.98
CA LEU A 328 3.32 -32.99 -3.17
C LEU A 328 3.11 -32.49 -4.61
N PRO A 329 1.97 -32.82 -5.24
CA PRO A 329 1.62 -32.19 -6.50
C PRO A 329 1.46 -30.66 -6.32
N PRO A 330 1.61 -29.87 -7.39
CA PRO A 330 1.40 -28.42 -7.32
C PRO A 330 0.08 -28.07 -6.64
N ALA A 331 0.09 -27.06 -5.77
CA ALA A 331 -1.11 -26.63 -5.05
C ALA A 331 -2.22 -26.24 -6.04
N LEU A 332 -3.44 -26.66 -5.72
CA LEU A 332 -4.62 -26.29 -6.51
C LEU A 332 -4.87 -24.77 -6.40
N PRO A 333 -5.36 -24.15 -7.48
CA PRO A 333 -5.73 -22.74 -7.43
C PRO A 333 -6.81 -22.52 -6.38
N ALA A 334 -6.62 -21.49 -5.54
CA ALA A 334 -7.54 -21.13 -4.47
C ALA A 334 -7.67 -19.61 -4.35
N LEU A 335 -8.78 -19.15 -3.78
CA LEU A 335 -8.92 -17.79 -3.30
C LEU A 335 -8.24 -17.68 -1.94
N TYR A 336 -7.36 -16.69 -1.80
CA TYR A 336 -6.73 -16.34 -0.55
C TYR A 336 -7.66 -15.42 0.23
N SER A 337 -8.39 -15.95 1.22
CA SER A 337 -9.50 -15.25 1.89
C SER A 337 -9.57 -15.56 3.39
N VAL A 338 -10.62 -15.07 4.02
CA VAL A 338 -10.99 -15.34 5.42
C VAL A 338 -12.46 -15.78 5.50
N ALA A 339 -12.85 -16.32 6.65
CA ALA A 339 -14.26 -16.54 7.01
C ALA A 339 -14.41 -16.49 8.53
N ASN A 340 -15.63 -16.22 9.00
CA ASN A 340 -15.96 -16.37 10.42
C ASN A 340 -16.18 -17.84 10.76
N ASP A 341 -15.63 -18.27 11.89
CA ASP A 341 -15.90 -19.55 12.53
C ASP A 341 -16.37 -19.29 13.98
N PHE A 342 -17.68 -19.24 14.15
CA PHE A 342 -18.28 -18.96 15.46
C PHE A 342 -18.14 -20.14 16.46
N ALA A 343 -17.69 -21.30 16.01
CA ALA A 343 -17.32 -22.40 16.91
C ALA A 343 -15.91 -22.20 17.52
N LYS A 344 -15.09 -21.32 16.93
CA LYS A 344 -13.71 -21.05 17.34
C LYS A 344 -13.45 -19.58 17.64
N VAL A 345 -14.39 -18.92 18.28
CA VAL A 345 -14.21 -17.48 18.67
C VAL A 345 -13.07 -17.36 19.66
N SER A 346 -12.09 -16.51 19.32
CA SER A 346 -10.98 -16.21 20.22
C SER A 346 -11.47 -15.30 21.38
N PRO A 347 -11.25 -15.67 22.64
CA PRO A 347 -11.58 -14.79 23.76
C PRO A 347 -10.70 -13.54 23.71
N ILE A 348 -11.30 -12.37 23.77
CA ILE A 348 -10.60 -11.08 23.77
C ILE A 348 -10.68 -10.47 25.17
N ASN A 349 -9.49 -10.27 25.74
CA ASN A 349 -9.30 -9.67 27.05
C ASN A 349 -8.25 -8.55 26.94
N LEU A 350 -8.24 -7.64 27.87
CA LEU A 350 -7.07 -6.79 28.09
C LEU A 350 -5.88 -7.68 28.40
N LEU A 351 -4.74 -7.37 27.79
CA LEU A 351 -3.50 -8.13 28.01
C LEU A 351 -2.51 -7.26 28.77
N GLU A 352 -1.94 -7.77 29.85
CA GLU A 352 -0.89 -7.07 30.55
C GLU A 352 0.34 -6.93 29.64
N ARG A 353 0.71 -5.69 29.31
CA ARG A 353 1.81 -5.36 28.39
C ARG A 353 1.71 -6.07 27.02
N GLY A 354 0.48 -6.42 26.60
CA GLY A 354 0.26 -7.09 25.31
C GLY A 354 0.59 -8.60 25.29
N GLU A 355 0.93 -9.20 26.43
CA GLU A 355 1.29 -10.60 26.57
C GLU A 355 0.05 -11.49 26.53
N HIS A 356 -0.01 -12.40 25.54
CA HIS A 356 -1.21 -13.20 25.23
C HIS A 356 -1.64 -14.18 26.36
N ASP A 357 -0.73 -14.55 27.25
CA ASP A 357 -0.94 -15.42 28.41
C ASP A 357 -1.34 -14.66 29.68
N ARG A 358 -1.17 -13.32 29.71
CA ARG A 358 -1.49 -12.47 30.85
C ARG A 358 -2.80 -11.72 30.67
N ARG A 359 -3.88 -12.48 30.70
CA ARG A 359 -5.24 -11.96 30.48
C ARG A 359 -5.76 -11.24 31.72
N LYS A 360 -6.41 -10.08 31.48
CA LYS A 360 -7.15 -9.27 32.46
C LYS A 360 -8.64 -9.27 32.08
N ASP A 361 -9.31 -8.17 32.35
CA ASP A 361 -10.73 -7.96 32.12
C ASP A 361 -11.13 -8.26 30.66
N LYS A 362 -12.29 -8.87 30.51
CA LYS A 362 -12.90 -9.15 29.22
C LYS A 362 -13.40 -7.87 28.55
N VAL A 363 -13.40 -7.83 27.23
CA VAL A 363 -13.97 -6.73 26.43
C VAL A 363 -14.90 -7.29 25.37
N GLY A 364 -15.95 -6.51 25.07
CA GLY A 364 -16.84 -6.71 23.91
C GLY A 364 -16.43 -5.85 22.72
N ALA A 365 -17.16 -6.00 21.60
CA ALA A 365 -16.90 -5.23 20.40
C ALA A 365 -17.43 -3.79 20.52
N ARG A 366 -16.58 -2.77 20.26
CA ARG A 366 -16.93 -1.35 20.25
C ARG A 366 -15.93 -0.58 19.38
N PRO A 367 -16.37 0.43 18.60
CA PRO A 367 -15.47 1.36 17.93
C PRO A 367 -14.67 2.22 18.91
N LEU A 368 -13.77 3.07 18.38
CA LEU A 368 -12.94 3.98 19.20
C LEU A 368 -13.78 4.92 20.05
N GLY A 369 -13.65 4.81 21.35
CA GLY A 369 -14.51 5.55 22.31
C GLY A 369 -14.42 7.06 22.21
N ILE A 370 -13.24 7.61 21.83
CA ILE A 370 -13.06 9.05 21.63
C ILE A 370 -13.99 9.61 20.54
N LEU A 371 -14.37 8.80 19.55
CA LEU A 371 -15.24 9.17 18.44
C LEU A 371 -16.73 8.85 18.69
N LEU A 372 -17.06 8.34 19.87
CA LEU A 372 -18.41 7.98 20.23
C LEU A 372 -18.97 8.95 21.28
N PRO A 373 -20.31 9.06 21.39
CA PRO A 373 -20.94 9.70 22.55
C PRO A 373 -20.46 9.05 23.84
N GLU A 374 -20.34 9.85 24.89
CA GLU A 374 -19.94 9.35 26.22
C GLU A 374 -20.92 8.29 26.73
N GLY A 375 -20.38 7.23 27.35
CA GLY A 375 -21.21 6.15 27.86
C GLY A 375 -21.76 5.18 26.81
N THR A 376 -21.43 5.33 25.52
CA THR A 376 -21.83 4.35 24.49
C THR A 376 -21.34 2.95 24.91
N PRO A 377 -22.24 1.95 25.12
CA PRO A 377 -21.84 0.64 25.61
C PRO A 377 -21.10 -0.18 24.54
N GLU A 378 -20.29 -1.11 24.99
CA GLU A 378 -19.78 -2.18 24.12
C GLU A 378 -20.90 -3.21 23.83
N ARG A 379 -20.74 -3.97 22.77
CA ARG A 379 -21.62 -5.10 22.44
C ARG A 379 -21.17 -6.31 23.26
N PRO A 380 -21.99 -6.84 24.17
CA PRO A 380 -21.60 -7.95 25.03
C PRO A 380 -21.45 -9.26 24.26
N THR A 381 -22.18 -9.40 23.16
CA THR A 381 -22.09 -10.54 22.23
C THR A 381 -21.60 -10.08 20.87
N LEU A 382 -20.80 -10.92 20.24
CA LEU A 382 -20.34 -10.67 18.90
C LEU A 382 -21.53 -10.69 17.93
N PRO A 383 -21.73 -9.67 17.08
CA PRO A 383 -22.80 -9.66 16.09
C PRO A 383 -22.56 -10.75 15.03
N GLU A 384 -23.60 -11.13 14.30
CA GLU A 384 -23.54 -12.15 13.23
C GLU A 384 -22.50 -11.80 12.16
N ASN A 385 -22.43 -10.49 11.77
CA ASN A 385 -21.47 -9.98 10.80
C ASN A 385 -20.59 -8.90 11.47
N PRO A 386 -19.62 -9.30 12.29
CA PRO A 386 -18.89 -8.35 13.14
C PRO A 386 -18.05 -7.35 12.34
N ARG A 387 -17.34 -7.79 11.30
CA ARG A 387 -16.49 -6.93 10.49
C ARG A 387 -17.30 -5.96 9.63
N THR A 388 -18.50 -6.37 9.19
CA THR A 388 -19.46 -5.49 8.52
C THR A 388 -19.84 -4.33 9.44
N LYS A 389 -20.11 -4.60 10.71
CA LYS A 389 -20.45 -3.54 11.69
C LYS A 389 -19.29 -2.58 11.97
N LEU A 390 -18.07 -3.09 11.99
CA LEU A 390 -16.89 -2.25 12.06
C LEU A 390 -16.74 -1.41 10.78
N GLY A 391 -16.88 -2.03 9.62
CA GLY A 391 -16.76 -1.37 8.33
C GLY A 391 -17.79 -0.25 8.15
N GLU A 392 -19.06 -0.49 8.49
CA GLU A 392 -20.13 0.52 8.47
C GLU A 392 -19.74 1.76 9.31
N TRP A 393 -19.16 1.57 10.50
CA TRP A 393 -18.66 2.67 11.31
C TRP A 393 -17.44 3.37 10.70
N VAL A 394 -16.51 2.63 10.10
CA VAL A 394 -15.32 3.20 9.44
C VAL A 394 -15.75 4.12 8.31
N VAL A 395 -16.71 3.72 7.48
CA VAL A 395 -17.16 4.50 6.31
C VAL A 395 -18.37 5.41 6.59
N ASP A 396 -18.78 5.52 7.84
CA ASP A 396 -19.84 6.47 8.20
C ASP A 396 -19.46 7.88 7.71
N PRO A 397 -20.31 8.55 6.92
CA PRO A 397 -20.05 9.92 6.48
C PRO A 397 -19.75 10.90 7.62
N GLU A 398 -20.24 10.64 8.82
CA GLU A 398 -19.97 11.46 10.01
C GLU A 398 -18.65 11.10 10.70
N ASN A 399 -17.98 10.01 10.31
CA ASN A 399 -16.64 9.68 10.83
C ASN A 399 -15.65 10.78 10.40
N PRO A 400 -15.01 11.48 11.36
CA PRO A 400 -14.17 12.62 11.02
C PRO A 400 -12.86 12.23 10.33
N LEU A 401 -12.43 10.97 10.43
CA LEU A 401 -11.11 10.52 9.99
C LEU A 401 -11.10 10.00 8.55
N THR A 402 -11.93 9.03 8.23
CA THR A 402 -11.84 8.24 6.98
C THR A 402 -11.77 9.10 5.72
N ALA A 403 -12.67 10.06 5.57
CA ALA A 403 -12.70 10.93 4.41
C ALA A 403 -11.50 11.89 4.38
N ARG A 404 -11.09 12.46 5.54
CA ARG A 404 -9.89 13.32 5.64
C ARG A 404 -8.63 12.56 5.29
N VAL A 405 -8.49 11.34 5.79
CA VAL A 405 -7.31 10.50 5.57
C VAL A 405 -7.17 10.17 4.08
N MET A 406 -8.25 9.76 3.42
CA MET A 406 -8.17 9.44 1.98
C MET A 406 -7.98 10.69 1.11
N ALA A 407 -8.66 11.78 1.40
CA ALA A 407 -8.45 13.06 0.71
C ALA A 407 -7.00 13.56 0.87
N ASN A 408 -6.42 13.43 2.07
CA ASN A 408 -5.03 13.77 2.33
C ASN A 408 -4.05 12.86 1.58
N ARG A 409 -4.33 11.56 1.44
CA ARG A 409 -3.49 10.64 0.65
C ARG A 409 -3.55 10.95 -0.83
N ILE A 410 -4.75 11.19 -1.39
CA ILE A 410 -4.91 11.63 -2.79
C ILE A 410 -4.08 12.90 -3.02
N TRP A 411 -4.18 13.86 -2.11
CA TRP A 411 -3.37 15.08 -2.16
C TRP A 411 -1.87 14.78 -2.10
N SER A 412 -1.43 13.95 -1.13
CA SER A 412 -0.03 13.60 -0.93
C SER A 412 0.60 12.94 -2.15
N TRP A 413 -0.14 12.02 -2.78
CA TRP A 413 0.34 11.32 -3.98
C TRP A 413 0.35 12.19 -5.23
N GLN A 414 -0.47 13.25 -5.26
CA GLN A 414 -0.45 14.25 -6.36
C GLN A 414 0.65 15.30 -6.18
N PHE A 415 0.84 15.82 -4.97
CA PHE A 415 1.74 16.95 -4.70
C PHE A 415 3.06 16.54 -4.02
N GLY A 416 3.28 15.25 -3.76
CA GLY A 416 4.47 14.73 -3.08
C GLY A 416 4.47 14.90 -1.57
N ARG A 417 3.58 15.75 -1.01
CA ARG A 417 3.42 15.98 0.43
C ARG A 417 1.94 16.15 0.77
N GLY A 418 1.46 15.48 1.81
CA GLY A 418 0.09 15.65 2.33
C GLY A 418 -0.13 17.02 2.95
N LEU A 419 -1.37 17.50 2.96
CA LEU A 419 -1.79 18.62 3.80
C LEU A 419 -1.47 18.32 5.27
N VAL A 420 -1.70 17.09 5.70
CA VAL A 420 -1.11 16.46 6.88
C VAL A 420 0.07 15.61 6.40
N ALA A 421 1.29 16.05 6.70
CA ALA A 421 2.49 15.41 6.16
C ALA A 421 2.81 14.02 6.78
N THR A 422 2.05 13.61 7.81
CA THR A 422 2.07 12.30 8.45
C THR A 422 0.81 11.52 8.11
N PRO A 423 0.64 10.95 6.89
CA PRO A 423 -0.63 10.45 6.40
C PRO A 423 -1.18 9.20 7.13
N ASN A 424 -0.36 8.53 7.93
CA ASN A 424 -0.76 7.41 8.81
C ASN A 424 -0.87 7.82 10.29
N ASP A 425 -0.63 9.11 10.61
CA ASP A 425 -0.71 9.62 11.97
C ASP A 425 -1.35 11.02 11.98
N PHE A 426 -2.65 11.05 12.25
CA PHE A 426 -3.47 12.25 12.48
C PHE A 426 -3.60 12.55 13.98
N GLY A 427 -2.91 11.77 14.82
CA GLY A 427 -2.87 11.93 16.26
C GLY A 427 -2.00 13.11 16.70
N LYS A 428 -1.74 13.15 18.01
CA LYS A 428 -1.01 14.24 18.65
C LYS A 428 0.46 14.32 18.23
N MET A 429 1.07 13.18 17.86
CA MET A 429 2.45 13.13 17.36
C MET A 429 2.53 13.42 15.87
N GLY A 430 1.43 13.31 15.15
CA GLY A 430 1.33 13.71 13.77
C GLY A 430 1.38 15.23 13.57
N LEU A 431 1.67 15.64 12.34
CA LEU A 431 1.73 17.06 12.00
C LEU A 431 0.32 17.63 11.80
N ARG A 432 0.13 18.87 12.19
CA ARG A 432 -1.12 19.59 11.91
C ARG A 432 -1.25 19.87 10.41
N PRO A 433 -2.46 19.92 9.87
CA PRO A 433 -2.66 20.26 8.47
C PRO A 433 -2.18 21.68 8.15
N SER A 434 -1.44 21.83 7.05
CA SER A 434 -0.99 23.15 6.53
C SER A 434 -2.18 24.01 6.10
N HIS A 435 -3.21 23.38 5.56
CA HIS A 435 -4.46 24.03 5.09
C HIS A 435 -5.68 23.27 5.67
N PRO A 436 -6.04 23.47 6.93
CA PRO A 436 -7.10 22.71 7.58
C PRO A 436 -8.47 22.90 6.90
N GLU A 437 -8.79 24.13 6.45
CA GLU A 437 -10.03 24.42 5.74
C GLU A 437 -10.09 23.68 4.39
N LEU A 438 -8.98 23.63 3.64
CA LEU A 438 -8.88 22.89 2.39
C LEU A 438 -9.05 21.39 2.62
N LEU A 439 -8.44 20.85 3.69
CA LEU A 439 -8.58 19.43 4.02
C LEU A 439 -10.04 19.05 4.27
N ASP A 440 -10.76 19.84 5.07
CA ASP A 440 -12.18 19.60 5.33
C ASP A 440 -13.03 19.79 4.07
N TYR A 441 -12.72 20.79 3.25
CA TYR A 441 -13.38 20.98 1.97
C TYR A 441 -13.23 19.76 1.07
N LEU A 442 -11.99 19.26 0.88
CA LEU A 442 -11.71 18.10 0.04
C LEU A 442 -12.39 16.83 0.59
N ALA A 443 -12.36 16.61 1.89
CA ALA A 443 -13.03 15.49 2.53
C ALA A 443 -14.55 15.55 2.32
N ASN A 444 -15.16 16.72 2.43
CA ASN A 444 -16.59 16.92 2.19
C ASN A 444 -16.94 16.70 0.71
N GLN A 445 -16.13 17.22 -0.22
CA GLN A 445 -16.34 16.98 -1.66
C GLN A 445 -16.20 15.50 -2.02
N PHE A 446 -15.27 14.79 -1.38
CA PHE A 446 -15.08 13.35 -1.59
C PHE A 446 -16.34 12.56 -1.17
N VAL A 447 -16.88 12.85 0.01
CA VAL A 447 -18.13 12.23 0.50
C VAL A 447 -19.33 12.60 -0.39
N ALA A 448 -19.53 13.89 -0.64
CA ALA A 448 -20.65 14.40 -1.47
C ALA A 448 -20.59 13.90 -2.93
N GLY A 449 -19.40 13.69 -3.45
CA GLY A 449 -19.15 13.10 -4.77
C GLY A 449 -19.32 11.58 -4.83
N GLY A 450 -19.88 10.95 -3.80
CA GLY A 450 -20.12 9.51 -3.72
C GLY A 450 -18.83 8.70 -3.52
N TRP A 451 -17.87 9.25 -2.78
CA TRP A 451 -16.60 8.61 -2.42
C TRP A 451 -15.74 8.18 -3.63
N ARG A 452 -15.86 8.87 -4.78
CA ARG A 452 -15.15 8.54 -6.02
C ARG A 452 -13.83 9.27 -6.12
N MET A 453 -12.76 8.54 -6.50
CA MET A 453 -11.40 9.10 -6.55
C MET A 453 -11.15 9.87 -7.86
N LYS A 454 -11.63 9.40 -9.00
CA LYS A 454 -11.37 10.07 -10.29
C LYS A 454 -11.88 11.51 -10.35
N PRO A 455 -13.08 11.86 -9.84
CA PRO A 455 -13.51 13.26 -9.73
C PRO A 455 -12.59 14.12 -8.85
N MET A 456 -12.04 13.55 -7.75
CA MET A 456 -11.07 14.25 -6.92
C MET A 456 -9.79 14.56 -7.70
N HIS A 457 -9.24 13.58 -8.42
CA HIS A 457 -8.09 13.80 -9.29
C HIS A 457 -8.36 14.87 -10.33
N ARG A 458 -9.50 14.78 -11.00
CA ARG A 458 -9.90 15.77 -12.00
C ARG A 458 -9.92 17.18 -11.39
N MET A 459 -10.53 17.37 -10.25
CA MET A 459 -10.58 18.64 -9.54
C MET A 459 -9.17 19.19 -9.22
N LEU A 460 -8.26 18.32 -8.75
CA LEU A 460 -6.90 18.72 -8.41
C LEU A 460 -6.09 19.08 -9.67
N LEU A 461 -6.10 18.24 -10.70
CA LEU A 461 -5.30 18.45 -11.91
C LEU A 461 -5.76 19.66 -12.73
N LEU A 462 -7.04 20.03 -12.63
CA LEU A 462 -7.56 21.22 -13.31
C LEU A 462 -7.27 22.53 -12.55
N SER A 463 -6.85 22.44 -11.28
CA SER A 463 -6.51 23.65 -10.49
C SER A 463 -5.23 24.33 -10.99
N ASN A 464 -5.18 25.64 -10.87
CA ASN A 464 -3.96 26.40 -11.13
C ASN A 464 -2.85 26.05 -10.13
N THR A 465 -3.20 25.64 -8.92
CA THR A 465 -2.28 25.12 -7.92
C THR A 465 -1.47 23.93 -8.44
N TRP A 466 -2.12 22.97 -9.13
CA TRP A 466 -1.46 21.80 -9.70
C TRP A 466 -0.66 22.15 -10.97
N ARG A 467 -1.12 23.14 -11.73
CA ARG A 467 -0.49 23.55 -13.01
C ARG A 467 0.68 24.49 -12.84
N GLN A 468 1.04 24.91 -11.62
CA GLN A 468 2.21 25.78 -11.37
C GLN A 468 3.49 25.20 -11.95
N SER A 469 4.39 26.09 -12.39
CA SER A 469 5.77 25.75 -12.74
C SER A 469 6.59 25.41 -11.49
N PHE A 470 7.68 24.65 -11.69
CA PHE A 470 8.75 24.50 -10.70
C PHE A 470 9.48 25.84 -10.49
N ASP A 471 9.73 26.57 -11.58
CA ASP A 471 10.41 27.86 -11.52
C ASP A 471 9.45 28.96 -11.06
N SER A 472 9.92 29.76 -10.10
CA SER A 472 9.19 30.94 -9.61
C SER A 472 10.07 32.17 -9.64
N PRO A 473 9.56 33.32 -10.12
CA PRO A 473 10.29 34.60 -10.06
C PRO A 473 10.63 35.03 -8.63
N GLN A 474 9.90 34.53 -7.63
CA GLN A 474 10.08 34.84 -6.22
C GLN A 474 10.76 33.71 -5.43
N ALA A 475 11.44 32.77 -6.13
CA ALA A 475 11.99 31.56 -5.49
C ALA A 475 12.87 31.91 -4.27
N LYS A 476 13.74 32.90 -4.36
CA LYS A 476 14.66 33.27 -3.28
C LYS A 476 13.95 33.75 -2.01
N GLU A 477 12.93 34.59 -2.16
CA GLU A 477 12.13 35.14 -1.06
C GLU A 477 11.23 34.07 -0.48
N ALA A 478 10.61 33.21 -1.34
CA ALA A 478 9.72 32.17 -0.95
C ALA A 478 10.46 31.03 -0.23
N GLU A 479 11.63 30.60 -0.69
CA GLU A 479 12.48 29.62 -0.02
C GLU A 479 12.92 30.06 1.38
N ALA A 480 13.19 31.37 1.57
CA ALA A 480 13.54 31.91 2.89
C ALA A 480 12.38 31.79 3.90
N GLN A 481 11.15 31.85 3.45
CA GLN A 481 9.94 31.79 4.30
C GLN A 481 9.34 30.37 4.42
N ASP A 482 9.32 29.63 3.34
CA ASP A 482 8.73 28.31 3.23
C ASP A 482 9.62 27.35 2.43
N PRO A 483 10.79 26.96 2.99
CA PRO A 483 11.76 26.10 2.31
C PRO A 483 11.23 24.71 1.99
N GLU A 484 10.22 24.24 2.72
CA GLU A 484 9.57 22.95 2.50
C GLU A 484 8.38 23.03 1.53
N ASN A 485 8.11 24.19 0.94
CA ASN A 485 6.96 24.43 0.05
C ASN A 485 5.62 23.96 0.64
N LYS A 486 5.43 24.14 1.94
CA LYS A 486 4.18 23.78 2.64
C LYS A 486 2.97 24.58 2.17
N LEU A 487 3.22 25.81 1.71
CA LEU A 487 2.20 26.74 1.23
C LEU A 487 1.92 26.59 -0.27
N LEU A 488 2.68 25.77 -0.99
CA LEU A 488 2.48 25.48 -2.41
C LEU A 488 2.68 26.71 -3.30
N TRP A 489 3.75 27.49 -3.03
CA TRP A 489 4.08 28.66 -3.84
C TRP A 489 4.66 28.32 -5.22
N HIS A 490 5.09 27.04 -5.44
CA HIS A 490 5.50 26.50 -6.72
C HIS A 490 5.22 24.99 -6.78
N TRP A 491 5.43 24.35 -7.94
CA TRP A 491 5.40 22.90 -8.06
C TRP A 491 6.67 22.28 -7.46
N GLY A 492 6.51 21.21 -6.66
CA GLY A 492 7.65 20.47 -6.11
C GLY A 492 8.20 19.45 -7.12
N ARG A 493 9.48 19.58 -7.49
CA ARG A 493 10.15 18.54 -8.30
C ARG A 493 10.31 17.26 -7.49
N ARG A 494 9.98 16.10 -8.10
CA ARG A 494 10.19 14.80 -7.48
C ARG A 494 10.98 13.85 -8.38
N ARG A 495 11.77 12.97 -7.78
CA ARG A 495 12.37 11.84 -8.48
C ARG A 495 11.27 10.80 -8.80
N LEU A 496 11.45 10.05 -9.91
CA LEU A 496 10.62 8.88 -10.21
C LEU A 496 10.78 7.83 -9.10
N GLU A 497 9.68 7.19 -8.73
CA GLU A 497 9.70 6.03 -7.84
C GLU A 497 10.29 4.81 -8.54
N ALA A 498 10.67 3.79 -7.79
CA ALA A 498 11.35 2.60 -8.33
C ALA A 498 10.58 1.94 -9.50
N GLU A 499 9.28 1.75 -9.33
CA GLU A 499 8.41 1.16 -10.35
C GLU A 499 8.24 2.09 -11.56
N GLU A 500 8.05 3.40 -11.33
CA GLU A 500 7.98 4.38 -12.41
C GLU A 500 9.26 4.39 -13.23
N LEU A 501 10.41 4.29 -12.57
CA LEU A 501 11.72 4.30 -13.22
C LEU A 501 11.93 3.03 -14.06
N ARG A 502 11.71 1.85 -13.46
CA ARG A 502 11.84 0.58 -14.19
C ARG A 502 10.88 0.50 -15.38
N ASP A 503 9.61 0.84 -15.16
CA ASP A 503 8.59 0.79 -16.21
C ASP A 503 8.86 1.81 -17.32
N SER A 504 9.43 2.99 -16.97
CA SER A 504 9.87 3.98 -17.95
C SER A 504 11.06 3.52 -18.79
N LEU A 505 12.05 2.88 -18.17
CA LEU A 505 13.17 2.28 -18.89
C LEU A 505 12.68 1.25 -19.94
N LEU A 506 11.76 0.37 -19.53
CA LEU A 506 11.15 -0.63 -20.41
C LEU A 506 10.34 0.04 -21.54
N GLN A 507 9.53 1.05 -21.22
CA GLN A 507 8.69 1.74 -22.21
C GLN A 507 9.52 2.52 -23.22
N VAL A 508 10.52 3.27 -22.77
CA VAL A 508 11.41 4.06 -23.63
C VAL A 508 12.22 3.15 -24.54
N ALA A 509 12.69 2.02 -24.01
CA ALA A 509 13.39 1.00 -24.80
C ALA A 509 12.48 0.20 -25.75
N GLY A 510 11.14 0.37 -25.67
CA GLY A 510 10.19 -0.41 -26.48
C GLY A 510 10.05 -1.87 -26.04
N GLN A 511 10.40 -2.17 -24.79
CA GLN A 511 10.41 -3.53 -24.23
C GLN A 511 9.26 -3.80 -23.24
N LEU A 512 8.46 -2.78 -22.89
CA LEU A 512 7.38 -2.94 -21.93
C LEU A 512 6.31 -3.90 -22.45
N ASN A 513 6.06 -4.97 -21.68
CA ASN A 513 4.97 -5.90 -21.95
C ASN A 513 3.67 -5.38 -21.32
N PRO A 514 2.63 -5.05 -22.10
CA PRO A 514 1.39 -4.46 -21.60
C PRO A 514 0.43 -5.45 -20.95
N LYS A 515 0.78 -6.73 -20.83
CA LYS A 515 -0.07 -7.76 -20.25
C LYS A 515 -0.42 -7.41 -18.81
N ALA A 516 -1.71 -7.26 -18.53
CA ALA A 516 -2.24 -6.91 -17.22
C ALA A 516 -2.79 -8.14 -16.46
N GLY A 517 -2.74 -8.08 -15.12
CA GLY A 517 -3.35 -9.07 -14.25
C GLY A 517 -2.69 -10.45 -14.25
N GLY A 518 -3.28 -11.38 -13.49
CA GLY A 518 -2.80 -12.75 -13.39
C GLY A 518 -1.65 -12.97 -12.38
N PRO A 519 -1.13 -14.19 -12.30
CA PRO A 519 -0.06 -14.53 -11.38
C PRO A 519 1.15 -13.62 -11.52
N SER A 520 1.82 -13.36 -10.39
CA SER A 520 3.00 -12.51 -10.36
C SER A 520 4.20 -13.16 -11.00
N VAL A 521 5.06 -12.31 -11.55
CA VAL A 521 6.25 -12.72 -12.30
C VAL A 521 7.45 -12.74 -11.37
N ILE A 522 8.18 -13.83 -11.37
CA ILE A 522 9.46 -13.97 -10.69
C ILE A 522 10.56 -13.72 -11.72
N VAL A 523 11.30 -12.62 -11.54
CA VAL A 523 12.39 -12.21 -12.44
C VAL A 523 13.73 -12.77 -11.96
N PRO A 524 14.73 -12.90 -12.85
CA PRO A 524 16.09 -13.22 -12.43
C PRO A 524 16.65 -12.18 -11.46
N VAL A 525 17.34 -12.66 -10.43
CA VAL A 525 18.17 -11.87 -9.51
C VAL A 525 19.51 -12.57 -9.35
N ASP A 526 20.47 -11.91 -8.70
CA ASP A 526 21.75 -12.52 -8.40
C ASP A 526 21.54 -13.85 -7.66
N PRO A 527 22.14 -14.97 -8.13
CA PRO A 527 22.02 -16.28 -7.48
C PRO A 527 22.45 -16.28 -6.01
N GLU A 528 23.38 -15.43 -5.62
CA GLU A 528 23.82 -15.30 -4.22
C GLU A 528 22.65 -14.84 -3.32
N LEU A 529 21.82 -13.93 -3.78
CA LEU A 529 20.64 -13.47 -3.02
C LEU A 529 19.62 -14.59 -2.79
N VAL A 530 19.46 -15.48 -3.78
CA VAL A 530 18.53 -16.61 -3.68
C VAL A 530 19.01 -17.63 -2.63
N GLN A 531 20.32 -17.80 -2.47
CA GLN A 531 20.90 -18.73 -1.49
C GLN A 531 20.65 -18.32 -0.05
N PHE A 532 20.40 -17.04 0.24
CA PHE A 532 20.02 -16.55 1.58
C PHE A 532 18.57 -16.83 1.95
N LEU A 533 17.73 -17.23 0.99
CA LEU A 533 16.35 -17.63 1.29
C LEU A 533 16.36 -18.93 2.11
N TYR A 534 15.46 -19.04 3.08
CA TYR A 534 15.23 -20.29 3.82
C TYR A 534 15.04 -21.49 2.88
N LYS A 535 14.34 -21.27 1.77
CA LYS A 535 14.12 -22.27 0.71
C LYS A 535 14.38 -21.65 -0.66
N PRO A 536 15.59 -21.80 -1.24
CA PRO A 536 15.94 -21.25 -2.55
C PRO A 536 14.97 -21.60 -3.69
N SER A 537 14.38 -22.82 -3.67
CA SER A 537 13.39 -23.26 -4.66
C SER A 537 12.10 -22.42 -4.69
N GLN A 538 11.85 -21.59 -3.70
CA GLN A 538 10.74 -20.63 -3.73
C GLN A 538 10.95 -19.49 -4.73
N TRP A 539 12.18 -19.28 -5.24
CA TRP A 539 12.45 -18.28 -6.27
C TRP A 539 12.59 -18.93 -7.65
N ALA A 540 11.56 -19.67 -8.06
CA ALA A 540 11.50 -20.28 -9.39
C ALA A 540 11.21 -19.21 -10.44
N ILE A 541 12.23 -18.84 -11.24
CA ILE A 541 12.11 -17.81 -12.28
C ILE A 541 11.00 -18.17 -13.26
N THR A 542 10.15 -17.20 -13.59
CA THR A 542 9.10 -17.36 -14.62
C THR A 542 9.74 -17.76 -15.95
N PRO A 543 9.34 -18.88 -16.59
CA PRO A 543 10.05 -19.44 -17.74
C PRO A 543 10.08 -18.54 -18.98
N ASP A 544 9.02 -17.78 -19.23
CA ASP A 544 8.94 -16.89 -20.39
C ASP A 544 9.62 -15.55 -20.11
N PRO A 545 10.76 -15.22 -20.77
CA PRO A 545 11.44 -13.95 -20.57
C PRO A 545 10.61 -12.72 -20.95
N ALA A 546 9.61 -12.86 -21.82
CA ALA A 546 8.73 -11.75 -22.20
C ALA A 546 7.85 -11.28 -21.02
N GLU A 547 7.51 -12.18 -20.10
CA GLU A 547 6.79 -11.85 -18.87
C GLU A 547 7.64 -11.01 -17.92
N HIS A 548 8.97 -11.12 -17.94
CA HIS A 548 9.87 -10.34 -17.09
C HIS A 548 9.79 -8.82 -17.36
N ASN A 549 9.32 -8.44 -18.52
CA ASN A 549 9.17 -7.06 -18.94
C ASN A 549 7.77 -6.47 -18.65
N ARG A 550 6.91 -7.16 -17.92
CA ARG A 550 5.63 -6.61 -17.47
C ARG A 550 5.85 -5.46 -16.48
N ARG A 551 4.80 -4.67 -16.29
CA ARG A 551 4.83 -3.58 -15.31
C ARG A 551 5.21 -4.09 -13.92
N SER A 552 5.93 -3.24 -13.19
CA SER A 552 6.50 -3.57 -11.88
C SER A 552 5.46 -4.01 -10.85
N VAL A 553 4.23 -3.52 -10.93
CA VAL A 553 3.11 -3.93 -10.06
C VAL A 553 2.77 -5.41 -10.18
N TYR A 554 3.18 -6.08 -11.27
CA TYR A 554 2.97 -7.51 -11.52
C TYR A 554 4.18 -8.38 -11.14
N LEU A 555 5.25 -7.81 -10.62
CA LEU A 555 6.38 -8.59 -10.10
C LEU A 555 6.05 -9.20 -8.74
N MET A 556 6.68 -10.32 -8.42
CA MET A 556 6.51 -11.01 -7.14
C MET A 556 6.90 -10.09 -5.97
N ALA A 557 5.95 -9.80 -5.11
CA ALA A 557 6.16 -9.04 -3.89
C ALA A 557 6.57 -9.98 -2.74
N LYS A 558 7.87 -10.28 -2.61
CA LYS A 558 8.43 -11.15 -1.58
C LYS A 558 9.07 -10.33 -0.46
N ARG A 559 8.70 -10.61 0.82
CA ARG A 559 9.16 -9.83 1.97
C ARG A 559 10.65 -9.97 2.24
N ASN A 560 11.16 -11.18 2.19
CA ASN A 560 12.57 -11.44 2.52
C ASN A 560 13.52 -11.38 1.31
N LEU A 561 13.00 -11.07 0.12
CA LEU A 561 13.82 -10.82 -1.07
C LEU A 561 13.18 -9.70 -1.89
N ARG A 562 13.51 -8.46 -1.56
CA ARG A 562 13.16 -7.31 -2.39
C ARG A 562 14.09 -7.26 -3.60
N LEU A 563 13.54 -6.87 -4.75
CA LEU A 563 14.36 -6.71 -5.96
C LEU A 563 15.38 -5.58 -5.75
N PRO A 564 16.68 -5.79 -6.03
CA PRO A 564 17.75 -4.82 -5.72
C PRO A 564 17.48 -3.41 -6.25
N MET A 565 17.03 -3.28 -7.50
CA MET A 565 16.67 -2.00 -8.07
C MET A 565 15.53 -1.31 -7.30
N MET A 566 14.49 -2.07 -6.88
CA MET A 566 13.37 -1.49 -6.11
C MET A 566 13.86 -0.98 -4.76
N GLU A 567 14.69 -1.75 -4.07
CA GLU A 567 15.28 -1.35 -2.78
C GLU A 567 16.19 -0.14 -2.92
N THR A 568 17.05 -0.12 -3.94
CA THR A 568 17.97 0.99 -4.23
C THR A 568 17.21 2.32 -4.48
N PHE A 569 16.00 2.25 -5.03
CA PHE A 569 15.15 3.39 -5.32
C PHE A 569 13.99 3.58 -4.32
N ASP A 570 14.22 3.19 -3.06
CA ASP A 570 13.35 3.47 -1.91
C ASP A 570 11.94 2.83 -1.95
N ALA A 571 11.78 1.66 -2.59
CA ALA A 571 10.53 0.91 -2.47
C ALA A 571 10.30 0.45 -1.01
N PRO A 572 9.05 0.38 -0.53
CA PRO A 572 8.73 0.01 0.85
C PRO A 572 9.22 -1.40 1.22
N ASP A 573 9.41 -1.64 2.51
CA ASP A 573 9.86 -2.92 3.06
C ASP A 573 8.77 -4.01 3.13
N LEU A 574 7.52 -3.67 2.84
CA LEU A 574 6.32 -4.51 2.88
C LEU A 574 5.96 -5.06 4.28
N GLN A 575 6.63 -4.60 5.34
CA GLN A 575 6.35 -5.02 6.72
C GLN A 575 5.35 -4.09 7.40
N ILE A 576 5.46 -2.80 7.15
CA ILE A 576 4.63 -1.75 7.75
C ILE A 576 3.84 -0.98 6.70
N SER A 577 2.73 -0.35 7.10
CA SER A 577 1.92 0.49 6.21
C SER A 577 2.71 1.70 5.73
N CYS A 578 2.86 1.85 4.41
CA CYS A 578 3.55 2.96 3.77
C CYS A 578 2.56 3.83 2.98
N ALA A 579 2.09 4.91 3.58
CA ALA A 579 1.22 5.87 2.89
C ALA A 579 1.98 7.00 2.20
N ARG A 580 3.27 7.14 2.46
CA ARG A 580 4.19 8.05 1.79
C ARG A 580 5.56 7.39 1.75
N ARG A 581 6.12 7.30 0.57
CA ARG A 581 7.48 6.80 0.38
C ARG A 581 8.50 7.90 0.68
N GLU A 582 9.62 7.53 1.25
CA GLU A 582 10.81 8.39 1.31
C GLU A 582 11.45 8.48 -0.07
N SER A 583 12.24 9.53 -0.29
CA SER A 583 13.04 9.69 -1.51
C SER A 583 14.44 10.13 -1.13
N SER A 584 15.37 9.21 -1.23
CA SER A 584 16.79 9.45 -0.95
C SER A 584 17.58 9.76 -2.23
N THR A 585 18.78 10.27 -2.07
CA THR A 585 19.75 10.42 -3.17
C THR A 585 21.11 9.94 -2.67
N HIS A 586 21.58 8.82 -3.22
CA HIS A 586 22.85 8.20 -2.82
C HIS A 586 23.56 7.52 -4.00
N ALA A 587 24.87 7.31 -3.86
CA ALA A 587 25.73 6.81 -4.92
C ALA A 587 25.27 5.44 -5.54
N PRO A 588 24.78 4.46 -4.78
CA PRO A 588 24.26 3.22 -5.36
C PRO A 588 23.19 3.41 -6.43
N GLN A 589 22.34 4.45 -6.35
CA GLN A 589 21.33 4.75 -7.38
C GLN A 589 21.99 5.10 -8.73
N ALA A 590 23.02 5.92 -8.71
CA ALA A 590 23.78 6.26 -9.92
C ALA A 590 24.53 5.03 -10.47
N LEU A 591 25.09 4.18 -9.60
CA LEU A 591 25.76 2.95 -10.00
C LEU A 591 24.78 1.95 -10.64
N GLU A 592 23.58 1.78 -10.07
CA GLU A 592 22.53 0.92 -10.63
C GLU A 592 22.12 1.36 -12.05
N LEU A 593 21.99 2.68 -12.27
CA LEU A 593 21.58 3.23 -13.57
C LEU A 593 22.72 3.22 -14.61
N THR A 594 23.99 3.16 -14.19
CA THR A 594 25.12 3.13 -15.09
C THR A 594 25.67 1.72 -15.35
N ASN A 595 25.64 0.85 -14.34
CA ASN A 595 26.28 -0.47 -14.37
C ASN A 595 25.30 -1.63 -14.18
N GLY A 596 24.05 -1.37 -13.75
CA GLY A 596 23.07 -2.41 -13.49
C GLY A 596 22.63 -3.14 -14.77
N ASP A 597 22.37 -4.43 -14.67
CA ASP A 597 21.99 -5.28 -15.79
C ASP A 597 20.76 -4.80 -16.54
N LEU A 598 19.75 -4.30 -15.82
CA LEU A 598 18.54 -3.76 -16.43
C LEU A 598 18.88 -2.51 -17.25
N ALA A 599 19.64 -1.57 -16.70
CA ALA A 599 20.04 -0.35 -17.38
C ALA A 599 20.84 -0.67 -18.66
N ALA A 600 21.79 -1.60 -18.57
CA ALA A 600 22.60 -2.06 -19.71
C ALA A 600 21.75 -2.68 -20.82
N ARG A 601 20.83 -3.58 -20.49
CA ARG A 601 19.88 -4.20 -21.44
C ARG A 601 18.97 -3.17 -22.08
N MET A 602 18.43 -2.23 -21.28
CA MET A 602 17.53 -1.20 -21.79
C MET A 602 18.25 -0.17 -22.65
N ALA A 603 19.49 0.17 -22.33
CA ALA A 603 20.33 1.02 -23.20
C ALA A 603 20.56 0.37 -24.56
N THR A 604 20.85 -0.93 -24.61
CA THR A 604 21.01 -1.70 -25.84
C THR A 604 19.72 -1.71 -26.68
N ALA A 605 18.60 -2.02 -26.05
CA ALA A 605 17.29 -2.04 -26.71
C ALA A 605 16.87 -0.63 -27.19
N PHE A 606 17.15 0.40 -26.39
CA PHE A 606 16.85 1.79 -26.76
C PHE A 606 17.71 2.25 -27.94
N ALA A 607 18.99 1.93 -27.97
CA ALA A 607 19.86 2.21 -29.11
C ALA A 607 19.32 1.56 -30.40
N ALA A 608 18.94 0.29 -30.36
CA ALA A 608 18.34 -0.42 -31.49
C ALA A 608 17.02 0.23 -31.96
N ARG A 609 16.19 0.66 -31.02
CA ARG A 609 14.94 1.41 -31.31
C ARG A 609 15.22 2.73 -32.01
N LEU A 610 16.18 3.51 -31.51
CA LEU A 610 16.57 4.81 -32.11
C LEU A 610 17.11 4.62 -33.53
N GLU A 611 17.94 3.61 -33.77
CA GLU A 611 18.45 3.28 -35.10
C GLU A 611 17.32 2.94 -36.08
N ALA A 612 16.39 2.08 -35.66
CA ALA A 612 15.25 1.64 -36.47
C ALA A 612 14.29 2.81 -36.78
N GLU A 613 13.96 3.64 -35.80
CA GLU A 613 13.02 4.77 -35.99
C GLU A 613 13.63 5.93 -36.76
N ALA A 614 14.92 6.21 -36.60
CA ALA A 614 15.63 7.30 -37.28
C ALA A 614 16.21 6.93 -38.64
N LYS A 615 16.31 5.63 -38.96
CA LYS A 615 16.85 5.13 -40.25
C LYS A 615 18.26 5.68 -40.58
N GLY A 616 19.13 5.73 -39.59
CA GLY A 616 20.50 6.23 -39.71
C GLY A 616 20.68 7.76 -39.64
N ASP A 617 19.58 8.53 -39.55
CA ASP A 617 19.64 9.99 -39.42
C ASP A 617 19.96 10.38 -37.96
N ARG A 618 21.19 10.83 -37.71
CA ARG A 618 21.70 11.19 -36.36
C ARG A 618 20.89 12.31 -35.72
N ASN A 619 20.44 13.30 -36.47
CA ASN A 619 19.64 14.40 -35.91
C ASN A 619 18.27 13.88 -35.42
N LYS A 620 17.63 13.00 -36.18
CA LYS A 620 16.38 12.36 -35.79
C LYS A 620 16.58 11.43 -34.58
N MET A 621 17.72 10.71 -34.49
CA MET A 621 18.03 9.91 -33.31
C MET A 621 18.09 10.78 -32.04
N ILE A 622 18.78 11.92 -32.10
CA ILE A 622 18.89 12.85 -30.99
C ILE A 622 17.50 13.39 -30.60
N GLU A 623 16.76 13.88 -31.56
CA GLU A 623 15.39 14.40 -31.31
C GLU A 623 14.48 13.33 -30.68
N ARG A 624 14.49 12.13 -31.25
CA ARG A 624 13.68 11.01 -30.79
C ARG A 624 14.07 10.57 -29.39
N ALA A 625 15.37 10.52 -29.08
CA ALA A 625 15.88 10.20 -27.75
C ALA A 625 15.30 11.15 -26.68
N TRP A 626 15.37 12.47 -26.91
CA TRP A 626 14.82 13.48 -25.99
C TRP A 626 13.28 13.42 -25.88
N LEU A 627 12.59 13.28 -27.01
CA LEU A 627 11.13 13.18 -26.99
C LEU A 627 10.63 11.97 -26.19
N LEU A 628 11.27 10.82 -26.34
CA LEU A 628 10.90 9.60 -25.63
C LEU A 628 11.21 9.67 -24.13
N THR A 629 12.34 10.28 -23.75
CA THR A 629 12.81 10.30 -22.36
C THR A 629 12.31 11.51 -21.58
N THR A 630 12.30 12.70 -22.21
CA THR A 630 12.03 13.96 -21.50
C THR A 630 10.76 14.67 -21.96
N SER A 631 10.07 14.14 -22.97
CA SER A 631 8.84 14.73 -23.59
C SER A 631 9.07 16.09 -24.23
N ARG A 632 10.31 16.54 -24.42
CA ARG A 632 10.69 17.80 -25.06
C ARG A 632 11.78 17.61 -26.11
N MET A 633 11.98 18.62 -26.92
CA MET A 633 13.13 18.65 -27.83
C MET A 633 14.43 18.94 -27.04
N PRO A 634 15.59 18.47 -27.55
CA PRO A 634 16.88 18.87 -26.98
C PRO A 634 17.09 20.37 -27.14
N THR A 635 17.68 21.02 -26.17
CA THR A 635 18.18 22.39 -26.28
C THR A 635 19.29 22.46 -27.32
N ALA A 636 19.64 23.66 -27.81
CA ALA A 636 20.75 23.83 -28.76
C ALA A 636 22.07 23.26 -28.21
N LYS A 637 22.34 23.43 -26.90
CA LYS A 637 23.53 22.88 -26.24
C LYS A 637 23.51 21.36 -26.15
N GLU A 638 22.39 20.77 -25.74
CA GLU A 638 22.22 19.31 -25.65
C GLU A 638 22.36 18.67 -27.04
N ARG A 639 21.75 19.27 -28.06
CA ARG A 639 21.87 18.83 -29.47
C ARG A 639 23.32 18.86 -29.95
N ALA A 640 24.06 19.95 -29.68
CA ALA A 640 25.45 20.09 -30.10
C ALA A 640 26.35 19.02 -29.46
N ILE A 641 26.22 18.80 -28.13
CA ILE A 641 26.98 17.76 -27.40
C ILE A 641 26.66 16.35 -27.95
N ALA A 642 25.38 16.05 -28.13
CA ALA A 642 24.93 14.76 -28.64
C ALA A 642 25.41 14.51 -30.08
N ALA A 643 25.33 15.54 -30.95
CA ALA A 643 25.80 15.44 -32.33
C ALA A 643 27.32 15.21 -32.40
N GLN A 644 28.11 15.93 -31.60
CA GLN A 644 29.55 15.72 -31.49
C GLN A 644 29.86 14.27 -31.09
N TYR A 645 29.26 13.79 -29.99
CA TYR A 645 29.46 12.44 -29.49
C TYR A 645 29.21 11.36 -30.56
N LEU A 646 28.08 11.45 -31.26
CA LEU A 646 27.71 10.50 -32.31
C LEU A 646 28.59 10.64 -33.56
N THR A 647 29.19 11.84 -33.82
CA THR A 647 30.11 12.05 -34.95
C THR A 647 31.48 11.45 -34.72
N GLU A 648 31.93 11.38 -33.46
CA GLU A 648 33.20 10.79 -33.05
C GLU A 648 33.18 9.23 -33.12
N GLY A 649 32.08 8.63 -33.58
CA GLY A 649 31.96 7.18 -33.77
C GLY A 649 31.79 6.42 -32.46
N GLN A 650 31.38 7.08 -31.41
CA GLN A 650 31.12 6.43 -30.12
C GLN A 650 29.90 5.50 -30.19
N PRO A 651 29.86 4.44 -29.39
CA PRO A 651 28.77 3.47 -29.43
C PRO A 651 27.42 4.10 -29.15
N LEU A 652 26.41 3.84 -29.98
CA LEU A 652 25.03 4.34 -29.80
C LEU A 652 24.42 3.84 -28.47
N ARG A 653 24.83 2.66 -27.99
CA ARG A 653 24.42 2.13 -26.69
C ARG A 653 24.82 3.07 -25.54
N GLU A 654 26.05 3.60 -25.57
CA GLU A 654 26.54 4.50 -24.51
C GLU A 654 25.83 5.85 -24.55
N PHE A 655 25.51 6.34 -25.76
CA PHE A 655 24.64 7.50 -25.93
C PHE A 655 23.25 7.26 -25.32
N ALA A 656 22.63 6.12 -25.63
CA ALA A 656 21.35 5.73 -25.07
C ALA A 656 21.38 5.65 -23.54
N LEU A 657 22.44 5.02 -22.98
CA LEU A 657 22.64 4.94 -21.53
C LEU A 657 22.78 6.33 -20.89
N ALA A 658 23.55 7.24 -21.50
CA ALA A 658 23.70 8.61 -21.00
C ALA A 658 22.36 9.37 -20.98
N VAL A 659 21.54 9.20 -22.03
CA VAL A 659 20.23 9.85 -22.10
C VAL A 659 19.26 9.31 -21.04
N LEU A 660 19.30 8.00 -20.75
CA LEU A 660 18.50 7.38 -19.68
C LEU A 660 18.95 7.81 -18.26
N ASN A 661 20.15 8.39 -18.13
CA ASN A 661 20.69 8.92 -16.88
C ASN A 661 20.51 10.44 -16.71
N LEU A 662 19.84 11.13 -17.65
CA LEU A 662 19.58 12.56 -17.52
C LEU A 662 18.63 12.85 -16.35
N ASN A 663 18.91 13.89 -15.57
CA ASN A 663 17.97 14.37 -14.55
C ASN A 663 16.57 14.65 -15.13
N ALA A 664 16.50 15.16 -16.37
CA ALA A 664 15.22 15.39 -17.05
C ALA A 664 14.44 14.10 -17.35
N PHE A 665 15.08 12.92 -17.33
CA PHE A 665 14.41 11.62 -17.39
C PHE A 665 14.02 11.15 -15.99
N LEU A 666 14.91 11.29 -15.01
CA LEU A 666 14.76 10.73 -13.66
C LEU A 666 13.82 11.54 -12.75
N TYR A 667 13.56 12.79 -13.08
CA TYR A 667 12.74 13.71 -12.29
C TYR A 667 11.54 14.22 -13.09
N VAL A 668 10.48 14.55 -12.34
CA VAL A 668 9.26 15.19 -12.84
C VAL A 668 9.13 16.57 -12.20
N GLU A 669 9.05 17.59 -13.03
CA GLU A 669 8.84 18.99 -12.67
C GLU A 669 7.39 19.42 -12.79
#